data_a9295bd814c83043585955f3fe86d2c1
#
_entry.id   a9295bd814c83043585955f3fe86d2c1
#
_cell.length_a   1.000
_cell.length_b   1.000
_cell.length_c   1.000
_cell.angle_alpha   90.00
_cell.angle_beta   90.00
_cell.angle_gamma   90.00
#
_symmetry.space_group_name_H-M   'P 1'
#
loop_
_entity.id
_entity.type
_entity.pdbx_description
1 polymer ?
#
loop_
_entity_poly.entity_id
_entity_poly.type
_entity_poly.pdbx_seq_one_letter_code
_entity_poly.pdbx_strand_id
1 'polypeptide(L)'
;MTIEKDDVRGAGRRWSRGTKALTKVGLLAALAGMLLSATPANAWWNDDWQLRKKITIDTSAAGANITDPIGTTPVLVRLHSGNFRFNTTKEDGSDLRFVAGDDKTPLKYHVEKFDALLGEALVWVSVPDLQPGAKTDLWLYYGNKKAAATADSKGTYDADTQLVYHFSERGTVPLDSTVWANNAQSVGQPAEGAIIGTGLRLDGRAPLTLPSSSALALAGSGGWTWSAWVKPASSQPNTALYSRRDGGNAVVIGLDNGAPFVEVANAGAVQRTATAAPVAPNSWHHVAVVAGNGRVTLYLDGNAYAVLDAALPALNTLAFVGGDALASSAPPTATPAQTSVPLADESTPPSAATGDAPAADAAVAAAPAAMAGFTGDIDELEISKVSRPAGFVRVAAIGQGLDKGKLLAFSVDEESGSWLSGYFAVILKSVTLDGWVVIAILMVMAVISWMVMVDRASYLRRQARANARFMACYNAVDFDLRLLGYGSPEDVATLGGRLDNKDAALMRSSSLYRIYHIAADEIRRRSGQGGVPTLSSNSVAAMRAALDGGVVRESQRLNRLMVMLTIAISGGPFLGLLGTVVGVMITFAAIAASGDVNVNAIAPGIAAALVATVAGLGVAIPALFGYNYLISQIKNLTADVQVFVDDVVTRIAELYTSDLPAPLRRDQAAE
;
A
#
# COMPACT_ATOMS: atom_id res chain seq x y z
N MET A 1 76.00 -4.18 -30.61
CA MET A 1 74.85 -5.08 -30.57
C MET A 1 73.86 -4.48 -29.58
N THR A 2 73.10 -3.52 -30.05
CA THR A 2 72.08 -2.79 -29.23
C THR A 2 70.95 -2.50 -30.20
N ILE A 3 69.95 -3.32 -30.17
CA ILE A 3 68.71 -3.19 -30.94
C ILE A 3 67.54 -3.27 -29.94
N GLU A 4 66.57 -2.37 -30.16
CA GLU A 4 65.16 -2.52 -29.88
C GLU A 4 64.64 -2.34 -28.44
N LYS A 5 64.32 -1.10 -28.15
CA LYS A 5 63.49 -0.78 -26.97
C LYS A 5 62.44 0.34 -27.18
N ASP A 6 62.08 0.72 -28.39
CA ASP A 6 61.20 1.89 -28.64
C ASP A 6 59.76 1.57 -29.10
N ASP A 7 59.38 0.29 -29.32
CA ASP A 7 58.06 0.01 -29.91
C ASP A 7 56.96 -0.41 -28.91
N VAL A 8 57.24 -0.52 -27.60
CA VAL A 8 56.24 -0.97 -26.59
C VAL A 8 55.46 0.21 -25.97
N ARG A 9 55.90 1.46 -26.17
CA ARG A 9 55.23 2.63 -25.56
C ARG A 9 54.05 3.21 -26.33
N GLY A 10 53.80 2.80 -27.55
CA GLY A 10 52.69 3.25 -28.40
C GLY A 10 51.39 2.52 -28.20
N ALA A 11 51.40 1.25 -27.86
CA ALA A 11 50.21 0.42 -27.70
C ALA A 11 49.46 0.67 -26.36
N GLY A 12 50.20 0.97 -25.27
CA GLY A 12 49.60 1.18 -23.94
C GLY A 12 48.74 2.45 -23.82
N ARG A 13 48.93 3.47 -24.69
CA ARG A 13 48.16 4.74 -24.64
C ARG A 13 46.80 4.67 -25.36
N ARG A 14 46.57 3.74 -26.25
CA ARG A 14 45.26 3.53 -26.91
C ARG A 14 44.30 2.72 -26.05
N TRP A 15 44.80 1.79 -25.26
CA TRP A 15 43.99 0.94 -24.36
C TRP A 15 43.48 1.73 -23.13
N SER A 16 44.26 2.67 -22.57
CA SER A 16 43.85 3.44 -21.38
C SER A 16 42.75 4.47 -21.66
N ARG A 17 42.49 4.82 -22.93
CA ARG A 17 41.39 5.73 -23.30
C ARG A 17 40.08 5.02 -23.53
N GLY A 18 40.10 3.75 -23.99
CA GLY A 18 38.91 2.89 -24.11
C GLY A 18 38.37 2.46 -22.75
N THR A 19 39.26 2.09 -21.83
CA THR A 19 38.87 1.67 -20.47
C THR A 19 38.25 2.78 -19.63
N LYS A 20 38.69 4.04 -19.78
CA LYS A 20 38.09 5.19 -19.09
C LYS A 20 36.74 5.62 -19.64
N ALA A 21 36.44 5.33 -20.90
CA ALA A 21 35.10 5.55 -21.47
C ALA A 21 34.13 4.41 -21.04
N LEU A 22 34.57 3.17 -21.03
CA LEU A 22 33.81 2.01 -20.55
C LEU A 22 33.52 2.10 -19.04
N THR A 23 34.48 2.57 -18.22
CA THR A 23 34.22 2.78 -16.77
C THR A 23 33.23 3.90 -16.51
N LYS A 24 33.19 4.96 -17.34
CA LYS A 24 32.18 6.04 -17.18
C LYS A 24 30.79 5.64 -17.63
N VAL A 25 30.66 4.83 -18.66
CA VAL A 25 29.38 4.22 -19.10
C VAL A 25 28.92 3.19 -18.08
N GLY A 26 29.83 2.38 -17.54
CA GLY A 26 29.54 1.44 -16.45
C GLY A 26 29.11 2.15 -15.16
N LEU A 27 29.72 3.30 -14.82
CA LEU A 27 29.35 4.08 -13.64
C LEU A 27 27.97 4.78 -13.80
N LEU A 28 27.66 5.25 -15.01
CA LEU A 28 26.33 5.83 -15.32
C LEU A 28 25.24 4.75 -15.37
N ALA A 29 25.55 3.58 -15.89
CA ALA A 29 24.64 2.43 -15.86
C ALA A 29 24.45 1.90 -14.42
N ALA A 30 25.50 1.88 -13.59
CA ALA A 30 25.42 1.54 -12.18
C ALA A 30 24.65 2.60 -11.36
N LEU A 31 24.81 3.90 -11.67
CA LEU A 31 24.05 4.98 -11.03
C LEU A 31 22.57 4.96 -11.44
N ALA A 32 22.28 4.66 -12.71
CA ALA A 32 20.91 4.43 -13.18
C ALA A 32 20.31 3.16 -12.58
N GLY A 33 21.09 2.09 -12.42
CA GLY A 33 20.71 0.87 -11.72
C GLY A 33 20.46 1.10 -10.21
N MET A 34 21.28 1.92 -9.54
CA MET A 34 21.05 2.30 -8.15
C MET A 34 19.83 3.22 -7.94
N LEU A 35 19.52 4.09 -8.90
CA LEU A 35 18.30 4.92 -8.86
C LEU A 35 17.03 4.10 -9.14
N LEU A 36 17.15 2.96 -9.84
CA LEU A 36 16.06 2.00 -10.07
C LEU A 36 15.93 0.96 -8.95
N SER A 37 16.93 0.80 -8.08
CA SER A 37 16.94 -0.17 -6.99
C SER A 37 16.67 0.42 -5.60
N ALA A 38 16.41 1.73 -5.47
CA ALA A 38 15.87 2.32 -4.25
C ALA A 38 14.36 2.08 -4.20
N THR A 39 13.95 0.80 -4.14
CA THR A 39 12.64 0.46 -3.60
C THR A 39 12.70 0.75 -2.11
N PRO A 40 11.77 1.52 -1.53
CA PRO A 40 11.58 1.47 -0.09
C PRO A 40 11.33 -0.01 0.23
N ALA A 41 12.12 -0.57 1.12
CA ALA A 41 11.87 -1.88 1.66
C ALA A 41 10.60 -1.79 2.54
N ASN A 42 9.44 -1.73 1.93
CA ASN A 42 8.19 -2.10 2.57
C ASN A 42 8.28 -3.63 2.71
N ALA A 43 8.66 -4.08 3.90
CA ALA A 43 8.67 -5.48 4.21
C ALA A 43 7.23 -5.97 4.13
N TRP A 44 6.87 -6.64 3.04
CA TRP A 44 5.65 -7.42 2.97
C TRP A 44 5.88 -8.71 3.73
N TRP A 45 4.90 -9.10 4.54
CA TRP A 45 4.94 -10.39 5.21
C TRP A 45 5.13 -11.55 4.20
N ASN A 46 4.46 -11.46 3.04
CA ASN A 46 4.62 -12.43 1.95
C ASN A 46 4.22 -11.80 0.60
N ASP A 47 5.11 -11.82 -0.37
CA ASP A 47 4.94 -11.23 -1.70
C ASP A 47 3.91 -11.96 -2.59
N ASP A 48 3.44 -13.15 -2.20
CA ASP A 48 2.38 -13.87 -2.91
C ASP A 48 1.00 -13.19 -2.76
N TRP A 49 0.83 -12.29 -1.79
CA TRP A 49 -0.38 -11.52 -1.59
C TRP A 49 -0.30 -10.18 -2.31
N GLN A 50 -1.31 -9.91 -3.17
CA GLN A 50 -1.33 -8.72 -4.01
C GLN A 50 -1.74 -7.45 -3.26
N LEU A 51 -2.55 -7.59 -2.23
CA LEU A 51 -3.14 -6.50 -1.49
C LEU A 51 -2.92 -6.67 0.01
N ARG A 52 -2.70 -5.56 0.69
CA ARG A 52 -2.78 -5.49 2.14
C ARG A 52 -3.49 -4.22 2.58
N LYS A 53 -4.06 -4.27 3.76
CA LYS A 53 -4.75 -3.16 4.40
C LYS A 53 -4.36 -3.09 5.86
N LYS A 54 -4.01 -1.90 6.32
CA LYS A 54 -3.78 -1.68 7.75
C LYS A 54 -5.11 -1.48 8.46
N ILE A 55 -5.29 -2.19 9.58
CA ILE A 55 -6.40 -2.06 10.50
C ILE A 55 -5.82 -1.55 11.81
N THR A 56 -6.33 -0.44 12.31
CA THR A 56 -5.92 0.13 13.59
C THR A 56 -7.01 -0.08 14.63
N ILE A 57 -6.68 -0.74 15.73
CA ILE A 57 -7.53 -0.89 16.92
C ILE A 57 -7.21 0.29 17.83
N ASP A 58 -8.18 1.17 18.06
CA ASP A 58 -8.00 2.40 18.82
C ASP A 58 -8.73 2.31 20.17
N THR A 59 -8.00 1.96 21.23
CA THR A 59 -8.50 1.95 22.61
C THR A 59 -8.27 3.26 23.33
N SER A 60 -7.64 4.25 22.68
CA SER A 60 -7.35 5.58 23.27
C SER A 60 -8.61 6.40 23.56
N ALA A 61 -8.45 7.50 24.27
CA ALA A 61 -9.54 8.44 24.57
C ALA A 61 -10.23 9.02 23.32
N ALA A 62 -9.54 9.08 22.18
CA ALA A 62 -10.10 9.52 20.91
C ALA A 62 -10.91 8.41 20.20
N GLY A 63 -10.64 7.15 20.52
CA GLY A 63 -11.33 5.98 19.98
C GLY A 63 -12.36 5.40 20.95
N ALA A 64 -12.18 4.15 21.33
CA ALA A 64 -13.10 3.43 22.21
C ALA A 64 -13.02 3.85 23.70
N ASN A 65 -12.04 4.65 24.07
CA ASN A 65 -11.81 5.15 25.43
C ASN A 65 -11.82 4.04 26.49
N ILE A 66 -10.92 3.06 26.33
CA ILE A 66 -10.79 1.93 27.24
C ILE A 66 -9.54 2.16 28.10
N THR A 67 -9.75 2.26 29.41
CA THR A 67 -8.69 2.53 30.41
C THR A 67 -8.32 1.29 31.22
N ASP A 68 -9.24 0.32 31.27
CA ASP A 68 -9.05 -0.91 32.02
C ASP A 68 -8.19 -1.92 31.24
N PRO A 69 -7.45 -2.82 31.93
CA PRO A 69 -6.67 -3.88 31.27
C PRO A 69 -7.55 -4.72 30.32
N ILE A 70 -6.98 -5.11 29.19
CA ILE A 70 -7.70 -5.87 28.14
C ILE A 70 -7.11 -7.27 28.01
N GLY A 71 -5.84 -7.37 27.63
CA GLY A 71 -5.14 -8.62 27.37
C GLY A 71 -5.42 -9.19 25.97
N THR A 72 -5.19 -10.50 25.80
CA THR A 72 -5.51 -11.20 24.54
C THR A 72 -7.02 -11.29 24.37
N THR A 73 -7.52 -10.81 23.22
CA THR A 73 -8.96 -10.76 22.97
C THR A 73 -9.28 -11.02 21.50
N PRO A 74 -10.34 -11.75 21.18
CA PRO A 74 -10.86 -11.82 19.82
C PRO A 74 -11.54 -10.49 19.47
N VAL A 75 -11.17 -9.95 18.31
CA VAL A 75 -11.72 -8.70 17.78
C VAL A 75 -12.46 -9.00 16.48
N LEU A 76 -13.73 -8.56 16.39
CA LEU A 76 -14.53 -8.73 15.18
C LEU A 76 -14.15 -7.69 14.12
N VAL A 77 -13.61 -8.16 12.98
CA VAL A 77 -13.33 -7.37 11.78
C VAL A 77 -14.48 -7.56 10.80
N ARG A 78 -15.25 -6.48 10.57
CA ARG A 78 -16.33 -6.46 9.60
C ARG A 78 -15.82 -5.88 8.28
N LEU A 79 -15.85 -6.70 7.22
CA LEU A 79 -15.49 -6.26 5.87
C LEU A 79 -16.77 -6.05 5.06
N HIS A 80 -16.81 -4.97 4.31
CA HIS A 80 -17.92 -4.63 3.42
C HIS A 80 -17.41 -3.92 2.17
N SER A 81 -18.23 -3.79 1.14
CA SER A 81 -17.84 -3.21 -0.15
C SER A 81 -17.21 -1.81 -0.06
N GLY A 82 -17.49 -1.05 1.02
CA GLY A 82 -16.90 0.28 1.26
C GLY A 82 -15.50 0.26 1.84
N ASN A 83 -15.05 -0.85 2.43
CA ASN A 83 -13.73 -0.97 3.05
C ASN A 83 -12.90 -2.16 2.54
N PHE A 84 -13.43 -2.99 1.63
CA PHE A 84 -12.76 -4.20 1.17
C PHE A 84 -13.12 -4.56 -0.28
N ARG A 85 -12.16 -5.09 -1.05
CA ARG A 85 -12.32 -5.45 -2.48
C ARG A 85 -12.61 -6.94 -2.65
N PHE A 86 -13.84 -7.37 -2.48
CA PHE A 86 -14.25 -8.78 -2.58
C PHE A 86 -13.93 -9.45 -3.91
N ASN A 87 -13.91 -8.70 -5.02
CA ASN A 87 -13.62 -9.24 -6.35
C ASN A 87 -12.16 -9.72 -6.55
N THR A 88 -11.26 -9.35 -5.65
CA THR A 88 -9.84 -9.73 -5.72
C THR A 88 -9.53 -10.98 -4.91
N THR A 89 -10.42 -11.39 -4.00
CA THR A 89 -10.27 -12.54 -3.11
C THR A 89 -10.82 -13.83 -3.72
N LYS A 90 -10.61 -14.93 -3.04
CA LYS A 90 -11.33 -16.19 -3.28
C LYS A 90 -12.78 -16.03 -2.82
N GLU A 91 -13.68 -16.80 -3.41
CA GLU A 91 -15.13 -16.74 -3.12
C GLU A 91 -15.46 -17.10 -1.67
N ASP A 92 -14.62 -17.94 -1.03
CA ASP A 92 -14.75 -18.40 0.35
C ASP A 92 -13.92 -17.59 1.36
N GLY A 93 -13.17 -16.55 0.90
CA GLY A 93 -12.29 -15.77 1.76
C GLY A 93 -11.07 -16.53 2.31
N SER A 94 -10.77 -17.73 1.79
CA SER A 94 -9.68 -18.57 2.32
C SER A 94 -8.28 -18.01 2.07
N ASP A 95 -8.15 -16.94 1.27
CA ASP A 95 -6.90 -16.19 1.04
C ASP A 95 -6.68 -15.01 2.01
N LEU A 96 -7.57 -14.78 2.96
CA LEU A 96 -7.33 -13.78 4.00
C LEU A 96 -6.18 -14.20 4.91
N ARG A 97 -5.36 -13.22 5.33
CA ARG A 97 -4.32 -13.41 6.36
C ARG A 97 -4.26 -12.17 7.24
N PHE A 98 -4.25 -12.40 8.53
CA PHE A 98 -4.04 -11.34 9.51
C PHE A 98 -2.64 -11.45 10.09
N VAL A 99 -1.94 -10.33 10.15
CA VAL A 99 -0.55 -10.24 10.61
C VAL A 99 -0.48 -9.10 11.62
N ALA A 100 0.29 -9.27 12.68
CA ALA A 100 0.49 -8.23 13.69
C ALA A 100 1.13 -6.97 13.10
N GLY A 101 1.15 -5.90 13.86
CA GLY A 101 1.70 -4.61 13.42
C GLY A 101 3.19 -4.63 13.07
N ASP A 102 3.93 -5.66 13.49
CA ASP A 102 5.32 -5.91 13.11
C ASP A 102 5.50 -6.38 11.65
N ASP A 103 4.38 -6.65 10.97
CA ASP A 103 4.32 -7.17 9.61
C ASP A 103 5.10 -8.49 9.40
N LYS A 104 5.16 -9.33 10.45
CA LYS A 104 5.88 -10.62 10.47
C LYS A 104 5.12 -11.73 11.14
N THR A 105 4.43 -11.44 12.25
CA THR A 105 3.77 -12.43 13.10
C THR A 105 2.35 -12.70 12.63
N PRO A 106 2.04 -13.87 12.05
CA PRO A 106 0.67 -14.22 11.68
C PRO A 106 -0.22 -14.33 12.91
N LEU A 107 -1.42 -13.75 12.82
CA LEU A 107 -2.46 -13.85 13.85
C LEU A 107 -3.43 -14.98 13.49
N LYS A 108 -3.95 -15.64 14.52
CA LYS A 108 -5.02 -16.61 14.35
C LYS A 108 -6.33 -15.88 14.11
N TYR A 109 -7.15 -16.43 13.26
CA TYR A 109 -8.45 -15.86 12.90
C TYR A 109 -9.44 -16.94 12.49
N HIS A 110 -10.71 -16.60 12.55
CA HIS A 110 -11.82 -17.44 12.16
C HIS A 110 -12.79 -16.63 11.29
N VAL A 111 -13.24 -17.23 10.20
CA VAL A 111 -14.24 -16.63 9.32
C VAL A 111 -15.61 -17.18 9.72
N GLU A 112 -16.43 -16.35 10.34
CA GLU A 112 -17.81 -16.70 10.71
C GLU A 112 -18.72 -16.64 9.47
N LYS A 113 -18.57 -15.58 8.66
CA LYS A 113 -19.31 -15.38 7.43
C LYS A 113 -18.43 -14.77 6.37
N PHE A 114 -18.54 -15.25 5.14
CA PHE A 114 -17.94 -14.61 3.96
C PHE A 114 -18.90 -14.72 2.79
N ASP A 115 -19.38 -13.60 2.30
CA ASP A 115 -20.29 -13.53 1.15
C ASP A 115 -19.76 -12.48 0.17
N ALA A 116 -19.08 -12.96 -0.87
CA ALA A 116 -18.51 -12.09 -1.90
C ALA A 116 -19.58 -11.43 -2.77
N LEU A 117 -20.79 -12.02 -2.90
CA LEU A 117 -21.88 -11.48 -3.72
C LEU A 117 -22.59 -10.33 -3.00
N LEU A 118 -22.88 -10.52 -1.71
CA LEU A 118 -23.45 -9.47 -0.86
C LEU A 118 -22.41 -8.43 -0.46
N GLY A 119 -21.11 -8.76 -0.61
CA GLY A 119 -20.00 -7.88 -0.23
C GLY A 119 -19.92 -7.70 1.29
N GLU A 120 -20.06 -8.79 2.05
CA GLU A 120 -19.99 -8.80 3.52
C GLU A 120 -19.12 -9.95 4.01
N ALA A 121 -18.26 -9.68 5.01
CA ALA A 121 -17.56 -10.71 5.75
C ALA A 121 -17.42 -10.35 7.23
N LEU A 122 -17.53 -11.37 8.08
CA LEU A 122 -17.39 -11.31 9.53
C LEU A 122 -16.22 -12.21 9.91
N VAL A 123 -15.15 -11.60 10.44
CA VAL A 123 -13.91 -12.31 10.74
C VAL A 123 -13.45 -11.97 12.15
N TRP A 124 -13.31 -12.98 12.98
CA TRP A 124 -12.77 -12.88 14.33
C TRP A 124 -11.26 -13.04 14.30
N VAL A 125 -10.54 -12.09 14.86
CA VAL A 125 -9.07 -12.08 14.88
C VAL A 125 -8.60 -12.08 16.34
N SER A 126 -7.78 -13.05 16.69
CA SER A 126 -7.12 -13.11 18.00
C SER A 126 -6.01 -12.07 18.08
N VAL A 127 -6.20 -11.02 18.85
CA VAL A 127 -5.23 -9.96 19.05
C VAL A 127 -4.52 -10.16 20.39
N PRO A 128 -3.23 -10.51 20.38
CA PRO A 128 -2.48 -10.72 21.61
C PRO A 128 -2.22 -9.39 22.31
N ASP A 129 -2.28 -9.41 23.64
CA ASP A 129 -1.83 -8.33 24.54
C ASP A 129 -2.32 -6.92 24.14
N LEU A 130 -3.62 -6.80 23.85
CA LEU A 130 -4.22 -5.51 23.54
C LEU A 130 -4.15 -4.58 24.74
N GLN A 131 -3.49 -3.43 24.58
CA GLN A 131 -3.25 -2.48 25.65
C GLN A 131 -4.36 -1.44 25.78
N PRO A 132 -4.72 -1.00 26.99
CA PRO A 132 -5.66 0.10 27.19
C PRO A 132 -5.03 1.44 26.78
N GLY A 133 -5.85 2.38 26.33
CA GLY A 133 -5.42 3.75 26.00
C GLY A 133 -4.47 3.87 24.82
N ALA A 134 -4.29 2.82 24.03
CA ALA A 134 -3.29 2.70 22.96
C ALA A 134 -3.92 2.52 21.57
N LYS A 135 -3.06 2.60 20.55
CA LYS A 135 -3.40 2.19 19.18
C LYS A 135 -2.57 0.97 18.82
N THR A 136 -3.24 -0.09 18.41
CA THR A 136 -2.61 -1.32 17.96
C THR A 136 -2.91 -1.53 16.50
N ASP A 137 -1.86 -1.61 15.68
CA ASP A 137 -2.00 -1.85 14.24
C ASP A 137 -1.92 -3.35 13.95
N LEU A 138 -2.67 -3.81 12.97
CA LEU A 138 -2.55 -5.11 12.35
C LEU A 138 -2.73 -4.99 10.83
N TRP A 139 -2.24 -5.97 10.09
CA TRP A 139 -2.33 -6.02 8.65
C TRP A 139 -3.27 -7.12 8.20
N LEU A 140 -4.18 -6.79 7.29
CA LEU A 140 -4.98 -7.73 6.54
C LEU A 140 -4.39 -7.89 5.14
N TYR A 141 -3.89 -9.08 4.81
CA TYR A 141 -3.41 -9.48 3.48
C TYR A 141 -4.48 -10.27 2.74
N TYR A 142 -4.65 -10.02 1.44
CA TYR A 142 -5.64 -10.68 0.60
C TYR A 142 -5.28 -10.58 -0.89
N GLY A 143 -6.02 -11.28 -1.77
CA GLY A 143 -5.78 -11.26 -3.21
C GLY A 143 -4.81 -12.33 -3.70
N ASN A 144 -4.56 -13.40 -2.94
CA ASN A 144 -3.81 -14.58 -3.38
C ASN A 144 -4.75 -15.76 -3.69
N LYS A 145 -5.19 -15.87 -4.94
CA LYS A 145 -6.10 -16.96 -5.38
C LYS A 145 -5.52 -18.38 -5.25
N LYS A 146 -4.21 -18.53 -5.00
CA LYS A 146 -3.55 -19.82 -4.80
C LYS A 146 -3.37 -20.18 -3.33
N ALA A 147 -3.69 -19.28 -2.40
CA ALA A 147 -3.51 -19.51 -0.97
C ALA A 147 -4.33 -20.70 -0.48
N ALA A 148 -3.76 -21.52 0.39
CA ALA A 148 -4.48 -22.54 1.13
C ALA A 148 -5.31 -21.89 2.24
N ALA A 149 -6.40 -22.50 2.67
CA ALA A 149 -7.17 -22.06 3.84
C ALA A 149 -6.33 -22.22 5.12
N THR A 150 -6.31 -21.20 5.98
CA THR A 150 -5.59 -21.21 7.26
C THR A 150 -6.44 -20.67 8.42
N ALA A 151 -7.74 -20.42 8.19
CA ALA A 151 -8.64 -20.05 9.25
C ALA A 151 -8.68 -21.16 10.32
N ASP A 152 -8.57 -20.78 11.59
CA ASP A 152 -8.48 -21.68 12.73
C ASP A 152 -9.45 -21.20 13.81
N SER A 153 -10.71 -21.63 13.75
CA SER A 153 -11.73 -21.27 14.73
C SER A 153 -11.30 -21.66 16.15
N LYS A 154 -10.77 -22.87 16.28
CA LYS A 154 -10.35 -23.42 17.58
C LYS A 154 -9.16 -22.72 18.20
N GLY A 155 -8.27 -22.17 17.38
CA GLY A 155 -7.10 -21.42 17.85
C GLY A 155 -7.31 -19.93 17.98
N THR A 156 -8.45 -19.39 17.52
CA THR A 156 -8.78 -17.97 17.63
C THR A 156 -9.09 -17.56 19.07
N TYR A 157 -9.69 -18.48 19.82
CA TYR A 157 -10.03 -18.29 21.23
C TYR A 157 -8.94 -18.89 22.12
N ASP A 158 -8.67 -18.24 23.26
CA ASP A 158 -7.67 -18.74 24.20
C ASP A 158 -8.17 -19.98 24.97
N ALA A 159 -7.27 -20.66 25.66
CA ALA A 159 -7.58 -21.88 26.42
C ALA A 159 -8.53 -21.65 27.60
N ASP A 160 -8.72 -20.41 28.02
CA ASP A 160 -9.62 -20.03 29.10
C ASP A 160 -11.06 -19.78 28.62
N THR A 161 -11.27 -19.60 27.33
CA THR A 161 -12.59 -19.54 26.69
C THR A 161 -13.12 -20.96 26.52
N GLN A 162 -14.21 -21.27 27.20
CA GLN A 162 -14.76 -22.62 27.26
C GLN A 162 -15.89 -22.88 26.26
N LEU A 163 -16.52 -21.83 25.78
CA LEU A 163 -17.64 -21.88 24.85
C LEU A 163 -17.80 -20.58 24.11
N VAL A 164 -18.02 -20.70 22.78
CA VAL A 164 -18.43 -19.59 21.92
C VAL A 164 -19.44 -20.07 20.93
N TYR A 165 -20.68 -19.55 21.01
CA TYR A 165 -21.73 -19.79 20.03
C TYR A 165 -22.02 -18.52 19.23
N HIS A 166 -21.81 -18.58 17.91
CA HIS A 166 -22.21 -17.56 16.95
C HIS A 166 -23.62 -17.75 16.41
N PHE A 167 -24.26 -18.88 16.71
CA PHE A 167 -25.62 -19.26 16.24
C PHE A 167 -25.80 -19.19 14.72
N SER A 168 -24.73 -19.40 13.97
CA SER A 168 -24.75 -19.38 12.50
C SER A 168 -25.36 -20.61 11.85
N GLU A 169 -25.57 -21.69 12.63
CA GLU A 169 -26.11 -22.96 12.17
C GLU A 169 -27.62 -22.88 11.98
N ARG A 170 -28.12 -23.56 10.94
CA ARG A 170 -29.53 -23.63 10.63
C ARG A 170 -30.00 -25.08 10.65
N GLY A 171 -31.03 -25.37 11.46
CA GLY A 171 -31.65 -26.69 11.55
C GLY A 171 -30.83 -27.75 12.28
N THR A 172 -29.70 -27.36 12.89
CA THR A 172 -28.85 -28.22 13.73
C THR A 172 -28.62 -27.56 15.08
N VAL A 173 -27.95 -28.26 15.99
CA VAL A 173 -27.56 -27.68 17.28
C VAL A 173 -26.50 -26.64 17.10
N PRO A 174 -26.46 -25.53 17.88
CA PRO A 174 -25.35 -24.60 17.90
C PRO A 174 -24.02 -25.29 18.22
N LEU A 175 -23.00 -24.99 17.41
CA LEU A 175 -21.66 -25.57 17.53
C LEU A 175 -20.74 -24.64 18.31
N ASP A 176 -19.90 -25.22 19.15
CA ASP A 176 -18.88 -24.49 19.88
C ASP A 176 -17.65 -24.24 18.99
N SER A 177 -17.30 -22.95 18.80
CA SER A 177 -16.14 -22.54 18.03
C SER A 177 -14.81 -22.72 18.74
N THR A 178 -14.81 -23.15 20.02
CA THR A 178 -13.59 -23.39 20.81
C THR A 178 -13.01 -24.79 20.64
N VAL A 179 -11.85 -25.04 21.20
CA VAL A 179 -11.22 -26.38 21.25
C VAL A 179 -12.02 -27.37 22.08
N TRP A 180 -12.91 -26.90 22.97
CA TRP A 180 -13.61 -27.72 23.93
C TRP A 180 -14.81 -28.45 23.32
N ALA A 181 -15.32 -27.99 22.20
CA ALA A 181 -16.44 -28.58 21.46
C ALA A 181 -17.67 -28.83 22.34
N ASN A 182 -18.02 -27.92 23.22
CA ASN A 182 -19.20 -27.95 24.10
C ASN A 182 -20.48 -27.61 23.31
N ASN A 183 -20.76 -28.37 22.25
CA ASN A 183 -21.93 -28.17 21.40
C ASN A 183 -23.24 -28.26 22.19
N ALA A 184 -24.23 -27.44 21.82
CA ALA A 184 -25.54 -27.49 22.44
C ALA A 184 -26.21 -28.86 22.30
N GLN A 185 -27.10 -29.21 23.24
CA GLN A 185 -27.85 -30.48 23.22
C GLN A 185 -29.27 -30.35 22.66
N SER A 186 -29.71 -29.13 22.35
CA SER A 186 -30.99 -28.85 21.71
C SER A 186 -30.83 -27.92 20.51
N VAL A 187 -31.75 -28.04 19.55
CA VAL A 187 -31.78 -27.19 18.36
C VAL A 187 -32.40 -25.83 18.72
N GLY A 188 -31.77 -24.73 18.28
CA GLY A 188 -32.30 -23.38 18.42
C GLY A 188 -33.10 -22.94 17.20
N GLN A 189 -33.96 -21.95 17.36
CA GLN A 189 -34.60 -21.28 16.23
C GLN A 189 -33.71 -20.11 15.79
N PRO A 190 -33.40 -19.94 14.48
CA PRO A 190 -32.59 -18.84 14.03
C PRO A 190 -33.32 -17.49 14.14
N ALA A 191 -32.63 -16.46 14.61
CA ALA A 191 -33.07 -15.07 14.61
C ALA A 191 -32.39 -14.31 13.48
N GLU A 192 -33.16 -13.93 12.47
CA GLU A 192 -32.65 -13.07 11.41
C GLU A 192 -32.51 -11.62 11.90
N GLY A 193 -31.50 -10.92 11.44
CA GLY A 193 -31.21 -9.54 11.86
C GLY A 193 -30.61 -9.45 13.27
N ALA A 194 -29.79 -10.43 13.63
CA ALA A 194 -28.97 -10.40 14.84
C ALA A 194 -27.93 -9.27 14.79
N ILE A 195 -27.23 -9.06 15.90
CA ILE A 195 -26.17 -8.04 15.97
C ILE A 195 -24.96 -8.43 15.11
N ILE A 196 -24.70 -9.73 15.01
CA ILE A 196 -23.66 -10.35 14.20
C ILE A 196 -24.28 -11.56 13.48
N GLY A 197 -24.16 -11.65 12.17
CA GLY A 197 -24.63 -12.80 11.41
C GLY A 197 -26.09 -13.21 11.68
N THR A 198 -26.29 -14.35 12.32
CA THR A 198 -27.57 -14.94 12.68
C THR A 198 -27.54 -15.23 14.17
N GLY A 199 -28.61 -14.91 14.90
CA GLY A 199 -28.73 -15.18 16.33
C GLY A 199 -29.69 -16.31 16.64
N LEU A 200 -29.95 -16.53 17.93
CA LEU A 200 -30.87 -17.50 18.49
C LEU A 200 -32.18 -16.81 18.93
N ARG A 201 -33.31 -17.28 18.43
CA ARG A 201 -34.65 -16.87 18.89
C ARG A 201 -35.16 -17.75 19.99
N LEU A 202 -35.61 -17.16 21.05
CA LEU A 202 -36.20 -17.81 22.22
C LEU A 202 -37.68 -17.38 22.39
N ASP A 203 -38.58 -18.35 22.59
CA ASP A 203 -40.02 -18.15 22.72
C ASP A 203 -40.53 -18.23 24.18
N GLY A 204 -39.58 -18.37 25.11
CA GLY A 204 -39.88 -18.53 26.55
C GLY A 204 -40.35 -19.93 26.96
N ARG A 205 -40.46 -20.90 26.03
CA ARG A 205 -40.98 -22.26 26.31
C ARG A 205 -39.87 -23.30 26.31
N ALA A 206 -38.97 -23.25 25.34
CA ALA A 206 -37.91 -24.20 25.14
C ALA A 206 -36.54 -23.52 25.26
N PRO A 207 -35.86 -23.66 26.41
CA PRO A 207 -34.51 -23.13 26.56
C PRO A 207 -33.49 -23.94 25.74
N LEU A 208 -32.41 -23.29 25.31
CA LEU A 208 -31.27 -24.00 24.75
C LEU A 208 -30.50 -24.70 25.87
N THR A 209 -30.24 -26.01 25.70
CA THR A 209 -29.55 -26.83 26.70
C THR A 209 -28.05 -26.89 26.40
N LEU A 210 -27.22 -26.47 27.36
CA LEU A 210 -25.76 -26.62 27.34
C LEU A 210 -25.34 -27.94 28.01
N PRO A 211 -24.25 -28.58 27.53
CA PRO A 211 -23.82 -29.85 28.11
C PRO A 211 -23.25 -29.68 29.52
N SER A 212 -23.37 -30.72 30.33
CA SER A 212 -22.66 -30.85 31.59
C SER A 212 -21.25 -31.39 31.33
N SER A 213 -20.32 -30.52 30.90
CA SER A 213 -18.93 -30.88 30.69
C SER A 213 -18.06 -30.37 31.84
N SER A 214 -16.94 -31.04 32.08
CA SER A 214 -15.95 -30.57 33.06
C SER A 214 -15.33 -29.20 32.69
N ALA A 215 -15.30 -28.87 31.40
CA ALA A 215 -14.85 -27.58 30.93
C ALA A 215 -15.80 -26.46 31.38
N LEU A 216 -17.11 -26.68 31.35
CA LEU A 216 -18.12 -25.70 31.74
C LEU A 216 -18.45 -25.75 33.26
N ALA A 217 -17.80 -26.63 34.05
CA ALA A 217 -18.07 -26.74 35.48
C ALA A 217 -17.66 -25.46 36.23
N LEU A 218 -18.53 -24.96 37.11
CA LEU A 218 -18.17 -23.86 38.02
C LEU A 218 -17.39 -24.44 39.20
N ALA A 219 -16.20 -23.92 39.45
CA ALA A 219 -15.28 -24.43 40.49
C ALA A 219 -15.52 -23.82 41.89
N GLY A 220 -16.46 -22.93 42.04
CA GLY A 220 -16.75 -22.25 43.31
C GLY A 220 -15.81 -21.11 43.64
N SER A 221 -14.51 -21.35 43.70
CA SER A 221 -13.49 -20.30 44.00
C SER A 221 -12.77 -19.80 42.76
N GLY A 222 -13.03 -20.36 41.58
CA GLY A 222 -12.41 -19.96 40.31
C GLY A 222 -13.00 -18.68 39.73
N GLY A 223 -12.26 -18.05 38.81
CA GLY A 223 -12.83 -17.00 37.97
C GLY A 223 -13.82 -17.56 36.98
N TRP A 224 -14.79 -16.76 36.60
CA TRP A 224 -15.79 -17.12 35.60
C TRP A 224 -16.30 -15.87 34.90
N THR A 225 -16.51 -15.95 33.58
CA THR A 225 -17.12 -14.87 32.80
C THR A 225 -18.16 -15.49 31.87
N TRP A 226 -19.32 -14.87 31.82
CA TRP A 226 -20.41 -15.14 30.88
C TRP A 226 -20.74 -13.86 30.15
N SER A 227 -20.95 -13.90 28.85
CA SER A 227 -21.44 -12.74 28.09
C SER A 227 -22.31 -13.17 26.92
N ALA A 228 -23.28 -12.34 26.57
CA ALA A 228 -24.10 -12.48 25.38
C ALA A 228 -24.70 -11.14 24.99
N TRP A 229 -25.06 -11.01 23.72
CA TRP A 229 -25.97 -9.98 23.25
C TRP A 229 -27.41 -10.45 23.45
N VAL A 230 -28.27 -9.60 23.99
CA VAL A 230 -29.67 -9.90 24.26
C VAL A 230 -30.58 -8.80 23.73
N LYS A 231 -31.71 -9.22 23.14
CA LYS A 231 -32.75 -8.31 22.63
C LYS A 231 -34.11 -8.78 23.16
N PRO A 232 -34.58 -8.26 24.29
CA PRO A 232 -35.86 -8.62 24.86
C PRO A 232 -37.01 -8.26 23.91
N ALA A 233 -37.94 -9.15 23.65
CA ALA A 233 -39.15 -8.85 22.85
C ALA A 233 -40.10 -7.91 23.57
N SER A 234 -40.14 -7.99 24.91
CA SER A 234 -40.96 -7.14 25.78
C SER A 234 -40.34 -7.04 27.17
N SER A 235 -40.86 -6.16 28.00
CA SER A 235 -40.56 -6.15 29.44
C SER A 235 -41.23 -7.32 30.10
N GLN A 236 -40.45 -8.27 30.66
CA GLN A 236 -40.90 -9.53 31.27
C GLN A 236 -40.42 -9.59 32.72
N PRO A 237 -41.28 -10.05 33.67
CA PRO A 237 -40.86 -10.21 35.06
C PRO A 237 -40.05 -11.48 35.25
N ASN A 238 -38.97 -11.43 36.00
CA ASN A 238 -38.15 -12.56 36.47
C ASN A 238 -37.85 -13.61 35.39
N THR A 239 -37.32 -13.22 34.24
CA THR A 239 -36.95 -14.17 33.16
C THR A 239 -35.49 -14.54 33.25
N ALA A 240 -35.16 -15.79 32.96
CA ALA A 240 -33.80 -16.31 32.94
C ALA A 240 -33.19 -16.20 31.54
N LEU A 241 -32.06 -15.49 31.42
CA LEU A 241 -31.16 -15.53 30.24
C LEU A 241 -30.24 -16.74 30.29
N TYR A 242 -29.74 -17.06 31.48
CA TYR A 242 -28.91 -18.22 31.76
C TYR A 242 -29.27 -18.75 33.14
N SER A 243 -29.39 -20.05 33.27
CA SER A 243 -29.58 -20.69 34.58
C SER A 243 -28.78 -21.99 34.69
N ARG A 244 -28.27 -22.23 35.89
CA ARG A 244 -27.62 -23.47 36.29
C ARG A 244 -27.93 -23.75 37.75
N ARG A 245 -28.45 -24.92 38.06
CA ARG A 245 -28.91 -25.28 39.41
C ARG A 245 -28.47 -26.70 39.79
N ASP A 246 -28.19 -26.88 41.09
CA ASP A 246 -27.95 -28.17 41.70
C ASP A 246 -28.37 -28.12 43.17
N GLY A 247 -29.52 -28.72 43.47
CA GLY A 247 -30.13 -28.67 44.80
C GLY A 247 -30.37 -27.22 45.30
N GLY A 248 -29.76 -26.88 46.42
CA GLY A 248 -29.82 -25.52 46.98
C GLY A 248 -28.82 -24.53 46.38
N ASN A 249 -28.05 -24.95 45.38
CA ASN A 249 -27.04 -24.11 44.73
C ASN A 249 -27.54 -23.64 43.35
N ALA A 250 -27.33 -22.38 43.03
CA ALA A 250 -27.73 -21.84 41.73
C ALA A 250 -26.91 -20.64 41.30
N VAL A 251 -26.82 -20.46 39.98
CA VAL A 251 -26.43 -19.20 39.32
C VAL A 251 -27.46 -18.92 38.25
N VAL A 252 -28.10 -17.75 38.34
CA VAL A 252 -29.09 -17.29 37.37
C VAL A 252 -28.71 -15.88 36.93
N ILE A 253 -28.66 -15.65 35.62
CA ILE A 253 -28.56 -14.35 34.98
C ILE A 253 -29.91 -14.11 34.33
N GLY A 254 -30.53 -12.95 34.56
CA GLY A 254 -31.87 -12.73 34.06
C GLY A 254 -32.22 -11.27 33.88
N LEU A 255 -33.47 -11.05 33.45
CA LEU A 255 -34.11 -9.74 33.37
C LEU A 255 -35.34 -9.73 34.25
N ASP A 256 -35.51 -8.70 35.06
CA ASP A 256 -36.73 -8.45 35.81
C ASP A 256 -37.34 -7.12 35.38
N ASN A 257 -38.47 -7.18 34.68
CA ASN A 257 -39.08 -5.99 34.05
C ASN A 257 -38.10 -5.18 33.20
N GLY A 258 -37.20 -5.89 32.50
CA GLY A 258 -36.12 -5.30 31.67
C GLY A 258 -34.85 -4.96 32.44
N ALA A 259 -34.80 -4.99 33.76
CA ALA A 259 -33.59 -4.74 34.53
C ALA A 259 -32.73 -6.00 34.64
N PRO A 260 -31.47 -6.00 34.13
CA PRO A 260 -30.57 -7.14 34.27
C PRO A 260 -30.23 -7.42 35.74
N PHE A 261 -30.16 -8.70 36.09
CA PHE A 261 -29.75 -9.15 37.42
C PHE A 261 -28.91 -10.42 37.40
N VAL A 262 -28.16 -10.62 38.47
CA VAL A 262 -27.52 -11.90 38.79
C VAL A 262 -28.06 -12.37 40.13
N GLU A 263 -28.46 -13.63 40.20
CA GLU A 263 -28.85 -14.31 41.42
C GLU A 263 -27.91 -15.48 41.68
N VAL A 264 -27.38 -15.55 42.89
CA VAL A 264 -26.52 -16.64 43.37
C VAL A 264 -27.16 -17.27 44.58
N ALA A 265 -27.36 -18.58 44.55
CA ALA A 265 -27.81 -19.38 45.68
C ALA A 265 -26.69 -20.29 46.16
N ASN A 266 -26.40 -20.25 47.45
CA ASN A 266 -25.43 -21.12 48.12
C ASN A 266 -26.13 -21.85 49.28
N ALA A 267 -26.24 -23.18 49.20
CA ALA A 267 -26.92 -24.00 50.21
C ALA A 267 -28.31 -23.45 50.61
N GLY A 268 -29.07 -22.95 49.63
CA GLY A 268 -30.40 -22.38 49.81
C GLY A 268 -30.46 -20.91 50.18
N ALA A 269 -29.35 -20.30 50.55
CA ALA A 269 -29.29 -18.86 50.77
C ALA A 269 -29.15 -18.11 49.42
N VAL A 270 -30.17 -17.32 49.07
CA VAL A 270 -30.28 -16.61 47.82
C VAL A 270 -29.81 -15.16 47.98
N GLN A 271 -28.88 -14.71 47.13
CA GLN A 271 -28.44 -13.33 47.01
C GLN A 271 -28.66 -12.85 45.58
N ARG A 272 -29.11 -11.62 45.40
CA ARG A 272 -29.37 -11.02 44.10
C ARG A 272 -28.81 -9.61 44.01
N THR A 273 -28.33 -9.22 42.84
CA THR A 273 -27.91 -7.84 42.59
C THR A 273 -29.04 -6.85 42.79
N ALA A 274 -28.72 -5.65 43.24
CA ALA A 274 -29.69 -4.57 43.35
C ALA A 274 -30.26 -4.23 41.96
N THR A 275 -31.56 -3.92 41.92
CA THR A 275 -32.25 -3.48 40.72
C THR A 275 -31.77 -2.09 40.30
N ALA A 276 -31.45 -1.91 39.04
CA ALA A 276 -31.03 -0.67 38.43
C ALA A 276 -31.88 -0.37 37.16
N ALA A 277 -31.42 0.54 36.29
CA ALA A 277 -32.19 0.98 35.13
C ALA A 277 -32.51 -0.17 34.15
N PRO A 278 -33.79 -0.32 33.69
CA PRO A 278 -34.13 -1.36 32.72
C PRO A 278 -33.60 -1.08 31.33
N VAL A 279 -33.33 -2.14 30.56
CA VAL A 279 -33.04 -2.07 29.13
C VAL A 279 -34.30 -1.89 28.30
N ALA A 280 -34.19 -1.21 27.18
CA ALA A 280 -35.30 -1.02 26.27
C ALA A 280 -35.67 -2.34 25.54
N PRO A 281 -36.95 -2.71 25.42
CA PRO A 281 -37.34 -3.83 24.59
C PRO A 281 -37.04 -3.57 23.11
N ASN A 282 -36.87 -4.66 22.34
CA ASN A 282 -36.52 -4.63 20.92
C ASN A 282 -35.20 -3.94 20.58
N SER A 283 -34.31 -3.73 21.56
CA SER A 283 -32.98 -3.19 21.38
C SER A 283 -31.94 -4.21 21.82
N TRP A 284 -30.83 -4.28 21.09
CA TRP A 284 -29.70 -5.14 21.44
C TRP A 284 -28.87 -4.51 22.55
N HIS A 285 -28.60 -5.28 23.60
CA HIS A 285 -27.76 -4.92 24.72
C HIS A 285 -26.74 -6.00 25.01
N HIS A 286 -25.50 -5.63 25.26
CA HIS A 286 -24.46 -6.55 25.70
C HIS A 286 -24.54 -6.73 27.21
N VAL A 287 -24.84 -7.95 27.65
CA VAL A 287 -24.87 -8.34 29.07
C VAL A 287 -23.68 -9.23 29.36
N ALA A 288 -22.87 -8.86 30.34
CA ALA A 288 -21.78 -9.73 30.79
C ALA A 288 -21.72 -9.81 32.30
N VAL A 289 -21.33 -10.98 32.80
CA VAL A 289 -21.16 -11.26 34.22
C VAL A 289 -19.75 -11.79 34.45
N VAL A 290 -19.00 -11.09 35.29
CA VAL A 290 -17.63 -11.47 35.68
C VAL A 290 -17.61 -11.80 37.16
N ALA A 291 -17.24 -13.01 37.48
CA ALA A 291 -17.13 -13.48 38.86
C ALA A 291 -15.67 -13.88 39.20
N GLY A 292 -15.25 -13.55 40.40
CA GLY A 292 -13.93 -13.91 40.93
C GLY A 292 -13.67 -13.27 42.29
N ASN A 293 -12.83 -13.91 43.08
CA ASN A 293 -12.46 -13.43 44.42
C ASN A 293 -13.66 -13.10 45.34
N GLY A 294 -14.74 -13.92 45.26
CA GLY A 294 -15.94 -13.72 46.10
C GLY A 294 -16.83 -12.54 45.66
N ARG A 295 -16.65 -12.03 44.47
CA ARG A 295 -17.40 -10.88 43.94
C ARG A 295 -17.91 -11.20 42.53
N VAL A 296 -19.13 -10.80 42.25
CA VAL A 296 -19.78 -10.89 40.93
C VAL A 296 -20.10 -9.49 40.46
N THR A 297 -19.60 -9.12 39.29
CA THR A 297 -19.89 -7.85 38.64
C THR A 297 -20.71 -8.09 37.38
N LEU A 298 -21.87 -7.43 37.30
CA LEU A 298 -22.72 -7.42 36.12
C LEU A 298 -22.38 -6.17 35.29
N TYR A 299 -22.16 -6.36 34.01
CA TYR A 299 -21.89 -5.31 33.03
C TYR A 299 -23.05 -5.19 32.06
N LEU A 300 -23.40 -3.97 31.70
CA LEU A 300 -24.36 -3.63 30.66
C LEU A 300 -23.69 -2.71 29.64
N ASP A 301 -23.71 -3.10 28.36
CA ASP A 301 -23.12 -2.34 27.26
C ASP A 301 -21.64 -1.93 27.54
N GLY A 302 -20.89 -2.86 28.13
CA GLY A 302 -19.47 -2.70 28.47
C GLY A 302 -19.18 -1.88 29.72
N ASN A 303 -20.19 -1.38 30.44
CA ASN A 303 -20.02 -0.60 31.67
C ASN A 303 -20.50 -1.42 32.90
N ALA A 304 -19.80 -1.25 34.03
CA ALA A 304 -20.26 -1.87 35.28
C ALA A 304 -21.66 -1.36 35.64
N TYR A 305 -22.60 -2.28 35.85
CA TYR A 305 -24.02 -1.98 36.08
C TYR A 305 -24.42 -2.30 37.52
N ALA A 306 -24.05 -3.48 38.03
CA ALA A 306 -24.33 -3.88 39.41
C ALA A 306 -23.25 -4.80 39.95
N VAL A 307 -23.15 -4.88 41.26
CA VAL A 307 -22.14 -5.71 41.97
C VAL A 307 -22.84 -6.49 43.04
N LEU A 308 -22.39 -7.73 43.23
CA LEU A 308 -22.82 -8.63 44.28
C LEU A 308 -21.60 -9.24 44.96
N ASP A 309 -21.48 -9.07 46.28
CA ASP A 309 -20.44 -9.72 47.06
C ASP A 309 -20.90 -11.15 47.43
N ALA A 310 -20.66 -12.08 46.51
CA ALA A 310 -21.01 -13.49 46.62
C ALA A 310 -19.99 -14.34 45.85
N ALA A 311 -19.62 -15.47 46.42
CA ALA A 311 -18.88 -16.51 45.73
C ALA A 311 -19.84 -17.38 44.91
N LEU A 312 -19.45 -17.78 43.71
CA LEU A 312 -20.24 -18.73 42.91
C LEU A 312 -20.20 -20.12 43.57
N PRO A 313 -21.31 -20.90 43.58
CA PRO A 313 -21.30 -22.27 44.00
C PRO A 313 -20.57 -23.19 43.01
N ALA A 314 -20.06 -24.31 43.48
CA ALA A 314 -19.60 -25.38 42.60
C ALA A 314 -20.80 -26.04 41.93
N LEU A 315 -20.83 -26.04 40.58
CA LEU A 315 -21.92 -26.59 39.78
C LEU A 315 -21.38 -27.39 38.60
N ASN A 316 -21.87 -28.61 38.40
CA ASN A 316 -21.52 -29.44 37.24
C ASN A 316 -22.75 -30.13 36.63
N THR A 317 -23.87 -29.45 36.60
CA THR A 317 -25.14 -29.87 36.00
C THR A 317 -25.29 -29.30 34.59
N LEU A 318 -26.37 -29.64 33.90
CA LEU A 318 -26.79 -28.96 32.68
C LEU A 318 -27.03 -27.47 32.98
N ALA A 319 -26.73 -26.64 32.02
CA ALA A 319 -27.10 -25.22 32.04
C ALA A 319 -28.11 -24.93 30.93
N PHE A 320 -28.92 -23.92 31.14
CA PHE A 320 -29.97 -23.51 30.20
C PHE A 320 -29.81 -22.05 29.80
N VAL A 321 -30.01 -21.78 28.51
CA VAL A 321 -30.03 -20.42 27.97
C VAL A 321 -31.44 -20.06 27.54
N GLY A 322 -31.95 -18.95 28.04
CA GLY A 322 -33.31 -18.50 27.80
C GLY A 322 -34.39 -19.19 28.63
N GLY A 323 -34.02 -19.84 29.73
CA GLY A 323 -34.96 -20.49 30.63
C GLY A 323 -34.33 -21.03 31.91
N ASP A 324 -35.12 -21.60 32.77
CA ASP A 324 -34.71 -22.16 34.04
C ASP A 324 -34.97 -23.69 34.11
N ALA A 325 -34.05 -24.41 34.70
CA ALA A 325 -34.16 -25.86 34.94
C ALA A 325 -35.45 -26.26 35.67
N LEU A 326 -35.88 -25.45 36.64
CA LEU A 326 -37.09 -25.72 37.43
C LEU A 326 -38.39 -25.52 36.62
N ALA A 327 -38.38 -24.60 35.66
CA ALA A 327 -39.54 -24.37 34.79
C ALA A 327 -39.78 -25.52 33.80
N SER A 328 -38.70 -26.18 33.36
CA SER A 328 -38.75 -27.33 32.44
C SER A 328 -39.33 -28.60 33.08
N SER A 329 -39.31 -28.70 34.41
CA SER A 329 -39.84 -29.87 35.14
C SER A 329 -41.29 -29.70 35.64
N ALA A 330 -41.92 -28.54 35.47
CA ALA A 330 -43.32 -28.33 35.83
C ALA A 330 -44.26 -28.97 34.78
N PRO A 331 -45.17 -29.84 35.14
CA PRO A 331 -46.18 -30.30 34.22
C PRO A 331 -47.05 -29.12 33.76
N PRO A 332 -47.61 -29.16 32.53
CA PRO A 332 -48.43 -28.07 32.04
C PRO A 332 -49.62 -27.88 33.00
N THR A 333 -49.71 -26.69 33.59
CA THR A 333 -50.83 -26.34 34.49
C THR A 333 -52.11 -26.52 33.72
N ALA A 334 -52.88 -27.52 34.13
CA ALA A 334 -54.18 -27.78 33.56
C ALA A 334 -55.07 -26.53 33.73
N THR A 335 -55.60 -26.04 32.62
CA THR A 335 -56.64 -25.01 32.62
C THR A 335 -57.67 -25.28 33.65
N PRO A 336 -58.04 -24.40 34.59
CA PRO A 336 -59.06 -24.65 35.54
C PRO A 336 -60.36 -24.89 34.80
N ALA A 337 -60.89 -26.14 34.94
CA ALA A 337 -62.22 -26.49 34.50
C ALA A 337 -63.22 -25.59 35.24
N GLN A 338 -64.06 -24.91 34.50
CA GLN A 338 -65.22 -24.21 35.08
C GLN A 338 -66.11 -25.20 35.82
N THR A 339 -66.04 -25.16 37.14
CA THR A 339 -67.02 -25.93 37.99
C THR A 339 -68.26 -25.08 38.16
N SER A 340 -69.35 -25.53 37.58
CA SER A 340 -70.71 -25.09 37.82
C SER A 340 -71.11 -25.26 39.30
N VAL A 341 -71.61 -24.19 39.85
CA VAL A 341 -72.18 -24.09 41.22
C VAL A 341 -73.51 -24.90 41.32
N PRO A 342 -73.73 -25.73 42.34
CA PRO A 342 -75.04 -26.00 42.85
C PRO A 342 -75.31 -25.30 44.18
N LEU A 343 -76.56 -24.82 44.32
CA LEU A 343 -77.10 -24.13 45.46
C LEU A 343 -77.16 -24.98 46.77
N ALA A 344 -77.12 -24.23 47.84
CA ALA A 344 -77.26 -24.50 49.25
C ALA A 344 -78.13 -25.64 49.70
N ASP A 345 -77.79 -26.32 50.82
CA ASP A 345 -78.71 -26.55 51.93
C ASP A 345 -77.96 -26.50 53.27
N GLU A 346 -78.71 -26.07 54.26
CA GLU A 346 -78.42 -25.60 55.59
C GLU A 346 -78.40 -26.73 56.61
N SER A 347 -77.51 -26.70 57.61
CA SER A 347 -77.78 -26.94 59.01
C SER A 347 -76.72 -27.71 59.81
N THR A 348 -76.32 -27.04 60.82
CA THR A 348 -76.07 -27.30 62.25
C THR A 348 -74.65 -27.62 62.77
N PRO A 349 -74.32 -27.07 63.95
CA PRO A 349 -72.99 -26.79 64.47
C PRO A 349 -72.55 -27.71 65.60
N PRO A 350 -71.61 -27.39 66.54
CA PRO A 350 -70.20 -27.69 66.53
C PRO A 350 -69.78 -28.71 67.60
N SER A 351 -68.59 -29.22 67.51
CA SER A 351 -67.97 -29.82 68.70
C SER A 351 -66.47 -29.45 68.80
N ALA A 352 -66.14 -28.84 69.95
CA ALA A 352 -64.81 -28.56 70.40
C ALA A 352 -64.07 -29.85 70.81
N ALA A 353 -62.80 -29.94 70.38
CA ALA A 353 -61.82 -30.78 71.06
C ALA A 353 -60.47 -30.13 71.04
N THR A 354 -60.01 -29.80 72.22
CA THR A 354 -58.67 -29.46 72.65
C THR A 354 -57.65 -30.54 72.31
N GLY A 355 -56.44 -30.12 71.92
CA GLY A 355 -55.28 -31.02 71.88
C GLY A 355 -54.02 -30.49 71.24
N ASP A 356 -53.09 -30.12 72.11
CA ASP A 356 -51.64 -30.13 72.00
C ASP A 356 -50.93 -29.48 70.80
N ALA A 357 -50.11 -28.54 71.13
CA ALA A 357 -49.07 -28.03 70.27
C ALA A 357 -47.92 -29.05 70.11
N PRO A 358 -47.41 -29.28 68.89
CA PRO A 358 -46.05 -29.80 68.70
C PRO A 358 -45.12 -28.73 68.22
N ALA A 359 -43.95 -28.79 68.79
CA ALA A 359 -42.60 -28.43 68.38
C ALA A 359 -42.40 -27.60 67.14
N ALA A 360 -41.52 -26.60 67.32
CA ALA A 360 -40.92 -25.76 66.30
C ALA A 360 -40.54 -26.53 65.03
N ASP A 361 -41.31 -26.27 63.94
CA ASP A 361 -40.80 -26.56 62.58
C ASP A 361 -39.59 -25.76 62.29
N ALA A 362 -38.45 -26.47 62.11
CA ALA A 362 -37.28 -25.91 61.46
C ALA A 362 -37.75 -25.38 60.10
N ALA A 363 -37.63 -24.12 59.88
CA ALA A 363 -37.90 -23.46 58.60
C ALA A 363 -37.09 -24.17 57.54
N VAL A 364 -37.72 -25.04 56.77
CA VAL A 364 -37.17 -25.56 55.52
C VAL A 364 -36.95 -24.34 54.65
N ALA A 365 -35.68 -24.05 54.40
CA ALA A 365 -35.32 -22.97 53.48
C ALA A 365 -36.10 -23.16 52.18
N ALA A 366 -36.92 -22.18 51.84
CA ALA A 366 -37.73 -22.25 50.64
C ALA A 366 -36.81 -22.45 49.41
N ALA A 367 -37.11 -23.50 48.64
CA ALA A 367 -36.37 -23.73 47.40
C ALA A 367 -36.42 -22.45 46.53
N PRO A 368 -35.33 -22.11 45.85
CA PRO A 368 -35.28 -20.91 44.97
C PRO A 368 -36.44 -20.98 43.96
N ALA A 369 -37.21 -19.91 43.83
CA ALA A 369 -38.33 -19.82 42.92
C ALA A 369 -37.88 -20.03 41.46
N ALA A 370 -38.68 -20.76 40.69
CA ALA A 370 -38.45 -20.93 39.27
C ALA A 370 -38.58 -19.60 38.51
N MET A 371 -37.66 -19.36 37.58
CA MET A 371 -37.70 -18.18 36.70
C MET A 371 -38.53 -18.48 35.45
N ALA A 372 -39.18 -17.44 34.90
CA ALA A 372 -39.87 -17.56 33.62
C ALA A 372 -38.84 -17.71 32.45
N GLY A 373 -39.29 -18.33 31.36
CA GLY A 373 -38.49 -18.38 30.14
C GLY A 373 -38.40 -17.03 29.48
N PHE A 374 -37.23 -16.71 28.92
CA PHE A 374 -36.99 -15.48 28.20
C PHE A 374 -37.59 -15.53 26.79
N THR A 375 -38.31 -14.48 26.40
CA THR A 375 -38.78 -14.27 25.03
C THR A 375 -38.02 -13.12 24.39
N GLY A 376 -37.27 -13.41 23.31
CA GLY A 376 -36.41 -12.45 22.64
C GLY A 376 -35.36 -13.13 21.79
N ASP A 377 -34.38 -12.39 21.38
CA ASP A 377 -33.27 -12.88 20.59
C ASP A 377 -31.94 -12.78 21.42
N ILE A 378 -31.08 -13.78 21.27
CA ILE A 378 -29.74 -13.84 21.89
C ILE A 378 -28.71 -14.06 20.77
N ASP A 379 -27.52 -13.45 20.92
CA ASP A 379 -26.42 -13.59 19.99
C ASP A 379 -25.06 -13.58 20.71
N GLU A 380 -24.02 -14.15 20.10
CA GLU A 380 -22.64 -14.15 20.59
C GLU A 380 -22.50 -14.58 22.05
N LEU A 381 -22.93 -15.80 22.35
CA LEU A 381 -22.77 -16.37 23.70
C LEU A 381 -21.34 -16.83 23.93
N GLU A 382 -20.67 -16.24 24.92
CA GLU A 382 -19.32 -16.64 25.35
C GLU A 382 -19.28 -17.00 26.83
N ILE A 383 -18.55 -18.07 27.18
CA ILE A 383 -18.27 -18.47 28.56
C ILE A 383 -16.76 -18.72 28.71
N SER A 384 -16.16 -18.08 29.70
CA SER A 384 -14.75 -18.27 30.09
C SER A 384 -14.62 -18.73 31.54
N LYS A 385 -13.62 -19.58 31.85
CA LYS A 385 -13.31 -20.05 33.21
C LYS A 385 -12.45 -19.09 34.04
N VAL A 386 -12.22 -17.91 33.55
CA VAL A 386 -11.44 -16.85 34.23
C VAL A 386 -12.29 -15.59 34.39
N SER A 387 -11.91 -14.76 35.36
CA SER A 387 -12.48 -13.42 35.50
C SER A 387 -11.85 -12.50 34.44
N ARG A 388 -12.55 -12.27 33.33
CA ARG A 388 -12.06 -11.36 32.28
C ARG A 388 -11.97 -9.92 32.80
N PRO A 389 -10.95 -9.16 32.43
CA PRO A 389 -10.84 -7.75 32.80
C PRO A 389 -11.99 -6.90 32.26
N ALA A 390 -12.32 -5.80 32.91
CA ALA A 390 -13.37 -4.88 32.46
C ALA A 390 -13.11 -4.36 31.04
N GLY A 391 -11.85 -4.10 30.66
CA GLY A 391 -11.44 -3.70 29.33
C GLY A 391 -11.78 -4.75 28.26
N PHE A 392 -11.65 -6.03 28.55
CA PHE A 392 -12.06 -7.14 27.66
C PHE A 392 -13.56 -7.07 27.36
N VAL A 393 -14.40 -6.95 28.42
CA VAL A 393 -15.86 -6.84 28.26
C VAL A 393 -16.23 -5.59 27.45
N ARG A 394 -15.50 -4.48 27.63
CA ARG A 394 -15.75 -3.23 26.93
C ARG A 394 -15.33 -3.32 25.45
N VAL A 395 -14.21 -4.00 25.11
CA VAL A 395 -13.82 -4.28 23.72
C VAL A 395 -14.91 -5.07 23.01
N ALA A 396 -15.44 -6.12 23.65
CA ALA A 396 -16.52 -6.93 23.09
C ALA A 396 -17.77 -6.07 22.82
N ALA A 397 -18.25 -5.33 23.82
CA ALA A 397 -19.46 -4.49 23.69
C ALA A 397 -19.34 -3.42 22.59
N ILE A 398 -18.20 -2.72 22.48
CA ILE A 398 -17.99 -1.65 21.49
C ILE A 398 -17.72 -2.27 20.10
N GLY A 399 -16.82 -3.24 20.00
CA GLY A 399 -16.37 -3.83 18.72
C GLY A 399 -17.45 -4.65 18.02
N GLN A 400 -18.28 -5.36 18.78
CA GLN A 400 -19.40 -6.14 18.28
C GLN A 400 -20.66 -5.29 18.04
N GLY A 401 -20.84 -4.19 18.80
CA GLY A 401 -22.02 -3.36 18.76
C GLY A 401 -22.07 -2.34 17.62
N LEU A 402 -22.95 -1.34 17.76
CA LEU A 402 -23.21 -0.33 16.75
C LEU A 402 -22.10 0.73 16.64
N ASP A 403 -21.33 0.98 17.69
CA ASP A 403 -20.26 1.99 17.77
C ASP A 403 -18.89 1.46 17.29
N LYS A 404 -18.88 0.41 16.50
CA LYS A 404 -17.69 -0.28 15.98
C LYS A 404 -16.65 0.64 15.32
N GLY A 405 -17.08 1.75 14.72
CA GLY A 405 -16.19 2.74 14.12
C GLY A 405 -15.29 3.48 15.11
N LYS A 406 -15.58 3.40 16.43
CA LYS A 406 -14.70 3.94 17.46
C LYS A 406 -13.53 3.02 17.80
N LEU A 407 -13.70 1.71 17.61
CA LEU A 407 -12.67 0.74 17.94
C LEU A 407 -11.77 0.45 16.73
N LEU A 408 -12.33 0.32 15.53
CA LEU A 408 -11.60 -0.09 14.33
C LEU A 408 -11.58 0.99 13.26
N ALA A 409 -10.38 1.29 12.76
CA ALA A 409 -10.17 2.14 11.60
C ALA A 409 -9.43 1.37 10.51
N PHE A 410 -9.84 1.56 9.25
CA PHE A 410 -9.27 0.90 8.08
C PHE A 410 -8.53 1.91 7.22
N SER A 411 -7.29 1.57 6.81
CA SER A 411 -6.55 2.37 5.82
C SER A 411 -7.04 2.06 4.40
N VAL A 412 -6.50 2.80 3.43
CA VAL A 412 -6.61 2.43 2.02
C VAL A 412 -5.82 1.15 1.74
N ASP A 413 -6.20 0.43 0.67
CA ASP A 413 -5.47 -0.76 0.25
C ASP A 413 -4.09 -0.38 -0.28
N GLU A 414 -3.08 -1.12 0.15
CA GLU A 414 -1.73 -1.08 -0.41
C GLU A 414 -1.55 -2.27 -1.34
N GLU A 415 -0.94 -2.04 -2.51
CA GLU A 415 -0.68 -3.08 -3.50
C GLU A 415 0.77 -3.56 -3.41
N SER A 416 1.01 -4.88 -3.51
CA SER A 416 2.36 -5.46 -3.51
C SER A 416 3.12 -5.04 -4.76
N GLY A 417 4.27 -4.42 -4.57
CA GLY A 417 5.09 -3.91 -5.65
C GLY A 417 4.73 -2.49 -6.05
N SER A 418 5.72 -1.77 -6.58
CA SER A 418 5.49 -0.46 -7.18
C SER A 418 4.38 -0.63 -8.21
N TRP A 419 3.36 0.22 -8.15
CA TRP A 419 2.25 0.26 -9.11
C TRP A 419 2.75 0.20 -10.57
N LEU A 420 4.00 0.66 -10.79
CA LEU A 420 4.70 0.52 -12.06
C LEU A 420 5.03 -0.95 -12.41
N SER A 421 5.43 -1.81 -11.49
CA SER A 421 5.87 -3.17 -11.82
C SER A 421 4.69 -4.13 -12.04
N GLY A 422 3.62 -4.03 -11.26
CA GLY A 422 2.44 -4.88 -11.38
C GLY A 422 1.67 -4.64 -12.67
N TYR A 423 1.23 -3.40 -12.90
CA TYR A 423 0.48 -3.04 -14.09
C TYR A 423 1.33 -3.10 -15.36
N PHE A 424 2.60 -2.62 -15.32
CA PHE A 424 3.51 -2.72 -16.47
C PHE A 424 3.86 -4.17 -16.82
N ALA A 425 4.02 -5.05 -15.85
CA ALA A 425 4.27 -6.47 -16.14
C ALA A 425 3.07 -7.15 -16.82
N VAL A 426 1.85 -6.85 -16.38
CA VAL A 426 0.63 -7.36 -17.03
C VAL A 426 0.49 -6.78 -18.44
N ILE A 427 0.72 -5.46 -18.61
CA ILE A 427 0.65 -4.79 -19.90
C ILE A 427 1.75 -5.31 -20.85
N LEU A 428 3.00 -5.47 -20.38
CA LEU A 428 4.09 -6.01 -21.18
C LEU A 428 3.86 -7.48 -21.61
N LYS A 429 3.25 -8.30 -20.74
CA LYS A 429 2.86 -9.68 -21.09
C LYS A 429 1.75 -9.76 -22.13
N SER A 430 0.94 -8.73 -22.23
CA SER A 430 -0.17 -8.65 -23.20
C SER A 430 0.23 -8.05 -24.56
N VAL A 431 1.49 -7.54 -24.69
CA VAL A 431 1.99 -6.99 -25.96
C VAL A 431 2.13 -8.10 -27.00
N THR A 432 1.47 -7.93 -28.15
CA THR A 432 1.55 -8.82 -29.30
C THR A 432 2.92 -8.79 -29.95
N LEU A 433 3.26 -9.82 -30.77
CA LEU A 433 4.55 -9.89 -31.45
C LEU A 433 4.83 -8.66 -32.31
N ASP A 434 3.82 -8.15 -33.01
CA ASP A 434 3.92 -6.94 -33.85
C ASP A 434 4.21 -5.69 -33.02
N GLY A 435 3.60 -5.57 -31.84
CA GLY A 435 3.91 -4.52 -30.87
C GLY A 435 5.37 -4.56 -30.42
N TRP A 436 5.91 -5.76 -30.19
CA TRP A 436 7.32 -5.97 -29.82
C TRP A 436 8.29 -5.56 -30.95
N VAL A 437 7.92 -5.78 -32.21
CA VAL A 437 8.72 -5.34 -33.39
C VAL A 437 8.82 -3.81 -33.40
N VAL A 438 7.70 -3.10 -33.21
CA VAL A 438 7.71 -1.63 -33.15
C VAL A 438 8.54 -1.13 -31.97
N ILE A 439 8.37 -1.72 -30.78
CA ILE A 439 9.14 -1.36 -29.58
C ILE A 439 10.63 -1.60 -29.79
N ALA A 440 11.02 -2.71 -30.45
CA ALA A 440 12.42 -3.01 -30.76
C ALA A 440 13.04 -1.97 -31.69
N ILE A 441 12.34 -1.54 -32.72
CA ILE A 441 12.80 -0.47 -33.63
C ILE A 441 12.97 0.85 -32.85
N LEU A 442 12.02 1.21 -32.00
CA LEU A 442 12.07 2.38 -31.15
C LEU A 442 13.25 2.30 -30.17
N MET A 443 13.52 1.15 -29.60
CA MET A 443 14.66 0.94 -28.68
C MET A 443 16.00 1.14 -29.40
N VAL A 444 16.17 0.60 -30.61
CA VAL A 444 17.38 0.81 -31.43
C VAL A 444 17.54 2.30 -31.74
N MET A 445 16.44 2.98 -32.09
CA MET A 445 16.47 4.42 -32.38
C MET A 445 16.82 5.24 -31.12
N ALA A 446 16.34 4.86 -29.94
CA ALA A 446 16.71 5.46 -28.67
C ALA A 446 18.21 5.35 -28.39
N VAL A 447 18.78 4.14 -28.55
CA VAL A 447 20.21 3.89 -28.32
C VAL A 447 21.06 4.72 -29.29
N ILE A 448 20.71 4.78 -30.57
CA ILE A 448 21.39 5.60 -31.57
C ILE A 448 21.32 7.08 -31.20
N SER A 449 20.13 7.57 -30.84
CA SER A 449 19.91 8.95 -30.42
C SER A 449 20.77 9.34 -29.22
N TRP A 450 20.81 8.50 -28.19
CA TRP A 450 21.60 8.74 -26.99
C TRP A 450 23.10 8.70 -27.27
N MET A 451 23.54 7.77 -28.10
CA MET A 451 24.94 7.66 -28.52
C MET A 451 25.37 8.94 -29.27
N VAL A 452 24.57 9.42 -30.21
CA VAL A 452 24.80 10.68 -30.93
C VAL A 452 24.83 11.87 -29.99
N MET A 453 23.90 11.95 -29.05
CA MET A 453 23.79 13.01 -28.07
C MET A 453 25.06 13.13 -27.20
N VAL A 454 25.52 11.99 -26.67
CA VAL A 454 26.75 11.94 -25.84
C VAL A 454 28.00 12.26 -26.66
N ASP A 455 28.10 11.71 -27.87
CA ASP A 455 29.23 12.00 -28.78
C ASP A 455 29.30 13.48 -29.11
N ARG A 456 28.17 14.07 -29.53
CA ARG A 456 28.11 15.51 -29.90
C ARG A 456 28.35 16.42 -28.70
N ALA A 457 27.74 16.13 -27.55
CA ALA A 457 28.00 16.92 -26.33
C ALA A 457 29.48 16.89 -25.93
N SER A 458 30.11 15.74 -26.03
CA SER A 458 31.55 15.57 -25.74
C SER A 458 32.43 16.30 -26.75
N TYR A 459 32.07 16.23 -28.04
CA TYR A 459 32.75 16.93 -29.11
C TYR A 459 32.66 18.44 -28.93
N LEU A 460 31.46 19.00 -28.72
CA LEU A 460 31.24 20.44 -28.54
C LEU A 460 31.94 20.96 -27.28
N ARG A 461 31.89 20.24 -26.15
CA ARG A 461 32.63 20.60 -24.93
C ARG A 461 34.14 20.61 -25.14
N ARG A 462 34.66 19.67 -25.93
CA ARG A 462 36.09 19.65 -26.29
C ARG A 462 36.43 20.85 -27.17
N GLN A 463 35.59 21.17 -28.17
CA GLN A 463 35.71 22.26 -29.08
C GLN A 463 35.71 23.61 -28.33
N ALA A 464 34.73 23.82 -27.42
CA ALA A 464 34.66 25.04 -26.60
C ALA A 464 35.92 25.26 -25.74
N ARG A 465 36.42 24.17 -25.09
CA ARG A 465 37.67 24.27 -24.29
C ARG A 465 38.90 24.58 -25.16
N ALA A 466 38.97 23.99 -26.35
CA ALA A 466 40.05 24.22 -27.27
C ALA A 466 40.03 25.68 -27.81
N ASN A 467 38.83 26.21 -28.14
CA ASN A 467 38.66 27.60 -28.55
C ASN A 467 39.02 28.57 -27.43
N ALA A 468 38.57 28.36 -26.22
CA ALA A 468 38.90 29.19 -25.05
C ALA A 468 40.42 29.21 -24.78
N ARG A 469 41.09 28.04 -24.90
CA ARG A 469 42.55 27.97 -24.73
C ARG A 469 43.29 28.68 -25.86
N PHE A 470 42.83 28.54 -27.11
CA PHE A 470 43.38 29.24 -28.25
C PHE A 470 43.26 30.76 -28.09
N MET A 471 42.07 31.30 -27.74
CA MET A 471 41.84 32.72 -27.53
C MET A 471 42.71 33.28 -26.39
N ALA A 472 42.87 32.52 -25.28
CA ALA A 472 43.77 32.94 -24.20
C ALA A 472 45.23 33.09 -24.68
N CYS A 473 45.70 32.16 -25.51
CA CYS A 473 47.05 32.28 -26.10
C CYS A 473 47.15 33.38 -27.17
N TYR A 474 46.11 33.52 -27.99
CA TYR A 474 46.03 34.57 -29.04
C TYR A 474 46.03 35.97 -28.43
N ASN A 475 45.32 36.20 -27.32
CA ASN A 475 45.29 37.50 -26.64
C ASN A 475 46.50 37.76 -25.75
N ALA A 476 47.19 36.74 -25.22
CA ALA A 476 48.35 36.86 -24.35
C ALA A 476 49.65 37.18 -25.13
N VAL A 477 49.67 36.85 -26.38
CA VAL A 477 50.70 37.26 -27.30
C VAL A 477 50.21 38.55 -27.95
N ASP A 478 50.84 39.72 -27.71
CA ASP A 478 50.65 40.92 -28.52
C ASP A 478 51.10 40.55 -29.95
N PHE A 479 50.15 39.97 -30.69
CA PHE A 479 50.41 39.03 -31.79
C PHE A 479 50.96 39.84 -32.97
N ASP A 480 52.26 39.71 -33.21
CA ASP A 480 52.85 40.22 -34.41
C ASP A 480 52.37 39.37 -35.60
N LEU A 481 51.26 39.81 -36.21
CA LEU A 481 50.66 39.15 -37.40
C LEU A 481 51.68 39.10 -38.55
N ARG A 482 52.81 39.83 -38.45
CA ARG A 482 53.93 39.72 -39.38
C ARG A 482 54.56 38.34 -39.39
N LEU A 483 54.51 37.58 -38.27
CA LEU A 483 54.90 36.17 -38.23
C LEU A 483 54.11 35.27 -39.18
N LEU A 484 52.89 35.65 -39.55
CA LEU A 484 52.10 34.91 -40.53
C LEU A 484 52.76 34.98 -41.95
N GLY A 485 53.45 36.07 -42.30
CA GLY A 485 54.08 36.22 -43.57
C GLY A 485 55.54 35.69 -43.65
N TYR A 486 56.29 35.70 -42.55
CA TYR A 486 57.70 35.33 -42.51
C TYR A 486 58.03 34.09 -41.70
N GLY A 487 57.13 33.67 -40.74
CA GLY A 487 57.37 32.52 -39.88
C GLY A 487 57.42 31.21 -40.64
N SER A 488 58.19 30.23 -40.11
CA SER A 488 58.14 28.87 -40.61
C SER A 488 56.77 28.26 -40.39
N PRO A 489 56.35 27.20 -41.13
CA PRO A 489 55.11 26.49 -40.86
C PRO A 489 54.96 25.98 -39.40
N GLU A 490 56.11 25.69 -38.76
CA GLU A 490 56.20 25.31 -37.36
C GLU A 490 55.94 26.46 -36.39
N ASP A 491 56.48 27.68 -36.72
CA ASP A 491 56.25 28.90 -35.92
C ASP A 491 54.79 29.31 -35.96
N VAL A 492 54.16 29.23 -37.12
CA VAL A 492 52.71 29.48 -37.27
C VAL A 492 51.89 28.44 -36.51
N ALA A 493 52.29 27.17 -36.55
CA ALA A 493 51.62 26.09 -35.86
C ALA A 493 51.77 26.20 -34.33
N THR A 494 52.86 26.79 -33.85
CA THR A 494 53.19 26.90 -32.43
C THR A 494 52.99 28.33 -31.89
N LEU A 495 52.41 29.28 -32.67
CA LEU A 495 52.26 30.67 -32.30
C LEU A 495 53.59 31.28 -31.85
N GLY A 496 54.62 31.13 -32.69
CA GLY A 496 55.97 31.63 -32.42
C GLY A 496 56.76 30.77 -31.41
N GLY A 497 56.54 29.49 -31.34
CA GLY A 497 57.31 28.58 -30.49
C GLY A 497 56.92 28.58 -29.00
N ARG A 498 55.88 29.33 -28.61
CA ARG A 498 55.45 29.52 -27.20
C ARG A 498 54.46 28.47 -26.69
N LEU A 499 54.04 27.48 -27.47
CA LEU A 499 53.09 26.46 -27.09
C LEU A 499 53.77 25.16 -26.66
N ASP A 500 53.41 24.67 -25.48
CA ASP A 500 53.80 23.32 -25.05
C ASP A 500 53.14 22.26 -25.98
N ASN A 501 53.79 21.13 -26.19
CA ASN A 501 53.30 20.04 -27.05
C ASN A 501 51.89 19.51 -26.68
N LYS A 502 51.50 19.64 -25.41
CA LYS A 502 50.17 19.28 -24.94
C LYS A 502 49.11 20.30 -25.36
N ASP A 503 49.41 21.56 -25.25
CA ASP A 503 48.54 22.67 -25.67
C ASP A 503 48.39 22.71 -27.19
N ALA A 504 49.45 22.46 -27.95
CA ALA A 504 49.43 22.36 -29.42
C ALA A 504 48.49 21.20 -29.88
N ALA A 505 48.50 20.05 -29.19
CA ALA A 505 47.60 18.93 -29.49
C ALA A 505 46.11 19.25 -29.20
N LEU A 506 45.85 20.02 -28.14
CA LEU A 506 44.49 20.49 -27.81
C LEU A 506 44.02 21.53 -28.84
N MET A 507 44.86 22.49 -29.18
CA MET A 507 44.57 23.59 -30.13
C MET A 507 44.27 23.10 -31.54
N ARG A 508 44.90 22.02 -32.03
CA ARG A 508 44.56 21.39 -33.33
C ARG A 508 43.10 20.97 -33.42
N SER A 509 42.43 20.79 -32.29
CA SER A 509 40.98 20.51 -32.24
C SER A 509 40.12 21.80 -32.28
N SER A 510 40.70 23.00 -32.13
CA SER A 510 39.99 24.28 -32.12
C SER A 510 39.51 24.67 -33.52
N SER A 511 38.28 25.18 -33.65
CA SER A 511 37.76 25.77 -34.88
C SER A 511 38.47 27.10 -35.18
N LEU A 512 38.76 27.91 -34.16
CA LEU A 512 39.46 29.17 -34.29
C LEU A 512 40.90 28.97 -34.80
N TYR A 513 41.60 27.96 -34.28
CA TYR A 513 42.92 27.57 -34.74
C TYR A 513 42.91 27.18 -36.22
N ARG A 514 41.91 26.43 -36.69
CA ARG A 514 41.78 26.05 -38.09
C ARG A 514 41.50 27.25 -39.01
N ILE A 515 40.68 28.20 -38.57
CA ILE A 515 40.44 29.47 -39.29
C ILE A 515 41.70 30.31 -39.35
N TYR A 516 42.42 30.42 -38.21
CA TYR A 516 43.72 31.11 -38.17
C TYR A 516 44.72 30.55 -39.21
N HIS A 517 44.82 29.24 -39.34
CA HIS A 517 45.66 28.61 -40.35
C HIS A 517 45.25 28.97 -41.79
N ILE A 518 43.94 29.09 -42.07
CA ILE A 518 43.46 29.50 -43.38
C ILE A 518 43.95 30.94 -43.67
N ALA A 519 43.85 31.83 -42.67
CA ALA A 519 44.38 33.20 -42.80
C ALA A 519 45.90 33.23 -43.07
N ALA A 520 46.62 32.42 -42.27
CA ALA A 520 48.12 32.34 -42.41
C ALA A 520 48.55 31.82 -43.78
N ASP A 521 47.89 30.75 -44.27
CA ASP A 521 48.16 30.16 -45.56
C ASP A 521 47.85 31.15 -46.70
N GLU A 522 46.77 31.92 -46.56
CA GLU A 522 46.36 32.89 -47.57
C GLU A 522 47.33 34.12 -47.64
N ILE A 523 47.82 34.59 -46.48
CA ILE A 523 48.84 35.59 -46.39
C ILE A 523 50.15 35.08 -47.03
N ARG A 524 50.58 33.88 -46.68
CA ARG A 524 51.79 33.26 -47.16
C ARG A 524 51.81 33.06 -48.69
N ARG A 525 50.66 32.72 -49.29
CA ARG A 525 50.53 32.60 -50.76
C ARG A 525 50.73 33.93 -51.49
N ARG A 526 50.44 35.05 -50.82
CA ARG A 526 50.54 36.39 -51.38
C ARG A 526 51.84 37.10 -51.02
N SER A 527 52.57 36.65 -50.00
CA SER A 527 53.88 37.08 -49.62
C SER A 527 54.91 36.50 -50.59
N GLY A 528 55.42 37.25 -51.58
CA GLY A 528 56.54 36.83 -52.41
C GLY A 528 57.80 36.62 -51.56
N GLN A 529 58.82 35.90 -52.10
CA GLN A 529 60.11 35.71 -51.40
C GLN A 529 60.77 37.05 -51.04
N GLY A 530 60.63 37.46 -49.74
CA GLY A 530 61.54 38.44 -49.15
C GLY A 530 61.02 39.86 -48.83
N GLY A 531 59.73 40.14 -48.84
CA GLY A 531 59.18 41.43 -48.45
C GLY A 531 57.91 41.39 -47.60
N VAL A 532 57.63 42.47 -46.79
CA VAL A 532 56.33 42.63 -46.10
C VAL A 532 55.27 42.72 -47.18
N PRO A 533 54.27 41.82 -47.20
CA PRO A 533 53.21 41.85 -48.22
C PRO A 533 52.39 43.13 -48.03
N THR A 534 52.39 44.00 -49.02
CA THR A 534 51.37 45.05 -49.11
C THR A 534 50.16 44.49 -49.78
N LEU A 535 49.05 44.35 -48.98
CA LEU A 535 47.82 43.80 -49.47
C LEU A 535 46.90 44.90 -50.04
N SER A 536 46.40 44.69 -51.23
CA SER A 536 45.39 45.59 -51.80
C SER A 536 44.01 45.28 -51.14
N SER A 537 43.07 46.21 -51.18
CA SER A 537 41.71 46.05 -50.72
C SER A 537 41.05 44.83 -51.34
N ASN A 538 41.31 44.52 -52.60
CA ASN A 538 40.81 43.30 -53.28
C ASN A 538 41.44 42.04 -52.70
N SER A 539 42.70 42.10 -52.23
CA SER A 539 43.33 40.95 -51.56
C SER A 539 42.72 40.64 -50.20
N VAL A 540 42.38 41.69 -49.41
CA VAL A 540 41.69 41.58 -48.13
C VAL A 540 40.30 41.03 -48.34
N ALA A 541 39.55 41.51 -49.34
CA ALA A 541 38.24 41.00 -49.70
C ALA A 541 38.29 39.50 -50.10
N ALA A 542 39.32 39.10 -50.88
CA ALA A 542 39.50 37.69 -51.26
C ALA A 542 39.86 36.78 -50.04
N MET A 543 40.66 37.31 -49.09
CA MET A 543 40.94 36.59 -47.83
C MET A 543 39.69 36.42 -46.99
N ARG A 544 38.88 37.49 -46.86
CA ARG A 544 37.58 37.39 -46.15
C ARG A 544 36.71 36.28 -46.75
N ALA A 545 36.58 36.22 -48.06
CA ALA A 545 35.82 35.15 -48.73
C ALA A 545 36.38 33.74 -48.46
N ALA A 546 37.73 33.60 -48.38
CA ALA A 546 38.37 32.34 -48.04
C ALA A 546 38.09 31.90 -46.58
N LEU A 547 38.10 32.87 -45.64
CA LEU A 547 37.75 32.66 -44.23
C LEU A 547 36.27 32.34 -44.05
N ASP A 548 35.38 33.04 -44.74
CA ASP A 548 33.92 32.75 -44.74
C ASP A 548 33.64 31.33 -45.23
N GLY A 549 34.36 30.89 -46.29
CA GLY A 549 34.34 29.50 -46.73
C GLY A 549 34.84 28.53 -45.65
N GLY A 550 35.79 28.96 -44.81
CA GLY A 550 36.23 28.24 -43.62
C GLY A 550 35.13 28.09 -42.56
N VAL A 551 34.44 29.18 -42.24
CA VAL A 551 33.30 29.23 -41.30
C VAL A 551 32.22 28.26 -41.71
N VAL A 552 31.84 28.26 -43.00
CA VAL A 552 30.83 27.32 -43.52
C VAL A 552 31.26 25.86 -43.30
N ARG A 553 32.51 25.50 -43.59
CA ARG A 553 33.04 24.15 -43.35
C ARG A 553 33.02 23.76 -41.87
N GLU A 554 33.38 24.67 -40.98
CA GLU A 554 33.33 24.41 -39.54
C GLU A 554 31.87 24.29 -39.03
N SER A 555 30.96 25.11 -39.49
CA SER A 555 29.52 24.99 -39.20
C SER A 555 28.96 23.63 -39.63
N GLN A 556 29.32 23.17 -40.83
CA GLN A 556 28.94 21.81 -41.30
C GLN A 556 29.51 20.71 -40.41
N ARG A 557 30.73 20.82 -39.91
CA ARG A 557 31.35 19.87 -38.97
C ARG A 557 30.64 19.85 -37.63
N LEU A 558 30.27 21.02 -37.11
CA LEU A 558 29.51 21.14 -35.86
C LEU A 558 28.12 20.52 -35.97
N ASN A 559 27.44 20.69 -37.09
CA ASN A 559 26.09 20.16 -37.35
C ASN A 559 26.06 18.70 -37.77
N ARG A 560 27.23 18.06 -38.00
CA ARG A 560 27.29 16.66 -38.40
C ARG A 560 26.57 15.76 -37.42
N LEU A 561 25.77 14.79 -37.88
CA LEU A 561 24.94 13.83 -37.14
C LEU A 561 23.74 14.43 -36.39
N MET A 562 23.53 15.77 -36.41
CA MET A 562 22.33 16.35 -35.81
C MET A 562 21.04 15.85 -36.48
N VAL A 563 21.12 15.48 -37.75
CA VAL A 563 20.01 14.87 -38.51
C VAL A 563 19.49 13.56 -37.85
N MET A 564 20.37 12.79 -37.21
CA MET A 564 19.94 11.54 -36.52
C MET A 564 19.03 11.85 -35.33
N LEU A 565 19.27 12.96 -34.63
CA LEU A 565 18.38 13.40 -33.54
C LEU A 565 17.04 13.89 -34.10
N THR A 566 17.05 14.60 -35.23
CA THR A 566 15.82 15.08 -35.89
C THR A 566 14.96 13.89 -36.34
N ILE A 567 15.58 12.82 -36.87
CA ILE A 567 14.87 11.59 -37.23
C ILE A 567 14.25 10.93 -35.99
N ALA A 568 14.95 10.91 -34.85
CA ALA A 568 14.41 10.34 -33.61
C ALA A 568 13.25 11.19 -33.05
N ILE A 569 13.33 12.52 -33.14
CA ILE A 569 12.31 13.45 -32.66
C ILE A 569 11.01 13.31 -33.48
N SER A 570 11.10 13.23 -34.80
CA SER A 570 9.93 13.10 -35.65
C SER A 570 9.48 11.65 -35.85
N GLY A 571 10.42 10.72 -36.02
CA GLY A 571 10.14 9.30 -36.27
C GLY A 571 9.57 8.57 -35.05
N GLY A 572 9.99 8.91 -33.82
CA GLY A 572 9.52 8.28 -32.60
C GLY A 572 7.99 8.31 -32.46
N PRO A 573 7.34 9.49 -32.45
CA PRO A 573 5.89 9.58 -32.36
C PRO A 573 5.16 8.92 -33.54
N PHE A 574 5.67 9.00 -34.76
CA PHE A 574 5.04 8.36 -35.92
C PHE A 574 5.08 6.83 -35.85
N LEU A 575 6.21 6.26 -35.41
CA LEU A 575 6.31 4.82 -35.18
C LEU A 575 5.43 4.39 -33.99
N GLY A 576 5.34 5.21 -32.95
CA GLY A 576 4.40 4.99 -31.86
C GLY A 576 2.94 4.99 -32.30
N LEU A 577 2.56 5.97 -33.13
CA LEU A 577 1.23 6.04 -33.73
C LEU A 577 0.94 4.83 -34.66
N LEU A 578 1.91 4.41 -35.45
CA LEU A 578 1.80 3.18 -36.26
C LEU A 578 1.50 1.98 -35.36
N GLY A 579 2.19 1.86 -34.23
CA GLY A 579 1.93 0.80 -33.24
C GLY A 579 0.51 0.81 -32.69
N THR A 580 -0.09 2.01 -32.46
CA THR A 580 -1.50 2.07 -32.03
C THR A 580 -2.46 1.65 -33.12
N VAL A 581 -2.24 2.09 -34.34
CA VAL A 581 -3.11 1.72 -35.48
C VAL A 581 -3.10 0.21 -35.70
N VAL A 582 -1.92 -0.41 -35.73
CA VAL A 582 -1.77 -1.85 -35.89
C VAL A 582 -2.40 -2.62 -34.71
N GLY A 583 -2.16 -2.21 -33.47
CA GLY A 583 -2.71 -2.87 -32.29
C GLY A 583 -4.24 -2.81 -32.24
N VAL A 584 -4.84 -1.66 -32.56
CA VAL A 584 -6.30 -1.52 -32.64
C VAL A 584 -6.87 -2.35 -33.79
N MET A 585 -6.21 -2.37 -34.94
CA MET A 585 -6.64 -3.19 -36.10
C MET A 585 -6.65 -4.69 -35.75
N ILE A 586 -5.62 -5.20 -35.08
CA ILE A 586 -5.54 -6.60 -34.61
C ILE A 586 -6.67 -6.89 -33.62
N THR A 587 -6.99 -5.95 -32.72
CA THR A 587 -8.07 -6.10 -31.74
C THR A 587 -9.42 -6.26 -32.44
N PHE A 588 -9.73 -5.42 -33.43
CA PHE A 588 -10.96 -5.54 -34.20
C PHE A 588 -11.01 -6.80 -35.05
N ALA A 589 -9.90 -7.22 -35.64
CA ALA A 589 -9.80 -8.48 -36.36
C ALA A 589 -10.10 -9.70 -35.45
N ALA A 590 -9.61 -9.69 -34.22
CA ALA A 590 -9.88 -10.73 -33.23
C ALA A 590 -11.37 -10.77 -32.84
N ILE A 591 -12.02 -9.61 -32.66
CA ILE A 591 -13.47 -9.51 -32.38
C ILE A 591 -14.26 -10.08 -33.55
N ALA A 592 -13.92 -9.69 -34.77
CA ALA A 592 -14.59 -10.18 -35.96
C ALA A 592 -14.46 -11.71 -36.15
N ALA A 593 -13.35 -12.28 -35.76
CA ALA A 593 -13.09 -13.73 -35.82
C ALA A 593 -13.81 -14.52 -34.72
N SER A 594 -14.00 -13.94 -33.53
CA SER A 594 -14.64 -14.62 -32.38
C SER A 594 -16.18 -14.50 -32.39
N GLY A 595 -16.73 -13.53 -33.10
CA GLY A 595 -18.20 -13.28 -33.17
C GLY A 595 -18.81 -12.76 -31.86
N ASP A 596 -18.02 -12.60 -30.82
CA ASP A 596 -18.47 -12.16 -29.49
C ASP A 596 -17.58 -11.04 -28.93
N VAL A 597 -18.19 -10.05 -28.27
CA VAL A 597 -17.49 -8.88 -27.72
C VAL A 597 -17.05 -9.17 -26.28
N ASN A 598 -15.89 -9.79 -26.13
CA ASN A 598 -15.33 -10.08 -24.80
C ASN A 598 -14.28 -9.01 -24.42
N VAL A 599 -14.57 -8.22 -23.38
CA VAL A 599 -13.69 -7.15 -22.87
C VAL A 599 -12.30 -7.70 -22.50
N ASN A 600 -12.22 -8.92 -21.97
CA ASN A 600 -10.94 -9.56 -21.61
C ASN A 600 -10.05 -9.88 -22.81
N ALA A 601 -10.64 -10.07 -24.01
CA ALA A 601 -9.91 -10.27 -25.25
C ALA A 601 -9.47 -8.94 -25.88
N ILE A 602 -10.19 -7.87 -25.67
CA ILE A 602 -9.97 -6.54 -26.26
C ILE A 602 -8.90 -5.74 -25.49
N ALA A 603 -8.96 -5.78 -24.15
CA ALA A 603 -8.11 -4.96 -23.30
C ALA A 603 -6.60 -5.15 -23.53
N PRO A 604 -6.05 -6.38 -23.74
CA PRO A 604 -4.62 -6.57 -24.01
C PRO A 604 -4.15 -5.90 -25.30
N GLY A 605 -4.94 -5.98 -26.39
CA GLY A 605 -4.58 -5.37 -27.67
C GLY A 605 -4.54 -3.84 -27.62
N ILE A 606 -5.51 -3.21 -26.95
CA ILE A 606 -5.53 -1.77 -26.75
C ILE A 606 -4.37 -1.34 -25.85
N ALA A 607 -4.11 -2.07 -24.77
CA ALA A 607 -3.00 -1.79 -23.87
C ALA A 607 -1.64 -1.84 -24.59
N ALA A 608 -1.43 -2.87 -25.42
CA ALA A 608 -0.22 -3.03 -26.23
C ALA A 608 -0.04 -1.84 -27.21
N ALA A 609 -1.13 -1.40 -27.86
CA ALA A 609 -1.14 -0.24 -28.74
C ALA A 609 -0.67 1.04 -28.01
N LEU A 610 -1.21 1.30 -26.83
CA LEU A 610 -0.86 2.48 -26.02
C LEU A 610 0.61 2.46 -25.55
N VAL A 611 1.15 1.28 -25.23
CA VAL A 611 2.58 1.12 -24.84
C VAL A 611 3.51 1.53 -25.99
N ALA A 612 3.20 1.18 -27.24
CA ALA A 612 3.99 1.59 -28.40
C ALA A 612 4.07 3.11 -28.52
N THR A 613 2.96 3.84 -28.28
CA THR A 613 2.96 5.30 -28.29
C THR A 613 3.77 5.91 -27.16
N VAL A 614 3.65 5.38 -25.94
CA VAL A 614 4.44 5.81 -24.79
C VAL A 614 5.94 5.59 -25.06
N ALA A 615 6.31 4.45 -25.66
CA ALA A 615 7.68 4.18 -26.06
C ALA A 615 8.19 5.16 -27.11
N GLY A 616 7.38 5.49 -28.12
CA GLY A 616 7.71 6.48 -29.15
C GLY A 616 7.98 7.88 -28.57
N LEU A 617 7.13 8.33 -27.66
CA LEU A 617 7.31 9.59 -26.92
C LEU A 617 8.52 9.54 -26.01
N GLY A 618 8.78 8.40 -25.34
CA GLY A 618 9.95 8.17 -24.51
C GLY A 618 11.27 8.28 -25.25
N VAL A 619 11.31 8.01 -26.56
CA VAL A 619 12.46 8.25 -27.44
C VAL A 619 12.54 9.71 -27.87
N ALA A 620 11.42 10.30 -28.29
CA ALA A 620 11.39 11.62 -28.90
C ALA A 620 11.66 12.76 -27.92
N ILE A 621 11.12 12.69 -26.71
CA ILE A 621 11.24 13.78 -25.71
C ILE A 621 12.70 14.02 -25.27
N PRO A 622 13.48 13.00 -24.84
CA PRO A 622 14.89 13.20 -24.50
C PRO A 622 15.73 13.65 -25.70
N ALA A 623 15.42 13.15 -26.91
CA ALA A 623 16.11 13.56 -28.14
C ALA A 623 15.86 15.04 -28.44
N LEU A 624 14.63 15.54 -28.22
CA LEU A 624 14.26 16.94 -28.42
C LEU A 624 15.01 17.87 -27.45
N PHE A 625 15.06 17.52 -26.17
CA PHE A 625 15.82 18.31 -25.19
C PHE A 625 17.30 18.32 -25.51
N GLY A 626 17.87 17.15 -25.85
CA GLY A 626 19.27 17.03 -26.25
C GLY A 626 19.59 17.84 -27.52
N TYR A 627 18.72 17.77 -28.53
CA TYR A 627 18.85 18.55 -29.76
C TYR A 627 18.86 20.06 -29.49
N ASN A 628 17.89 20.58 -28.73
CA ASN A 628 17.79 21.98 -28.40
C ASN A 628 19.03 22.50 -27.63
N TYR A 629 19.53 21.70 -26.69
CA TYR A 629 20.78 22.02 -25.97
C TYR A 629 21.96 22.05 -26.93
N LEU A 630 22.14 21.04 -27.79
CA LEU A 630 23.27 20.96 -28.71
C LEU A 630 23.23 22.05 -29.77
N ILE A 631 22.06 22.38 -30.35
CA ILE A 631 21.95 23.43 -31.36
C ILE A 631 22.26 24.83 -30.77
N SER A 632 21.88 25.06 -29.50
CA SER A 632 22.27 26.29 -28.79
C SER A 632 23.78 26.39 -28.63
N GLN A 633 24.47 25.32 -28.25
CA GLN A 633 25.94 25.30 -28.16
C GLN A 633 26.61 25.47 -29.51
N ILE A 634 26.06 24.87 -30.58
CA ILE A 634 26.57 25.05 -31.95
C ILE A 634 26.45 26.51 -32.39
N LYS A 635 25.31 27.17 -32.15
CA LYS A 635 25.11 28.58 -32.47
C LYS A 635 26.12 29.48 -31.77
N ASN A 636 26.36 29.26 -30.47
CA ASN A 636 27.35 30.03 -29.71
C ASN A 636 28.77 29.85 -30.31
N LEU A 637 29.19 28.59 -30.55
CA LEU A 637 30.50 28.33 -31.14
C LEU A 637 30.65 28.90 -32.55
N THR A 638 29.59 28.93 -33.36
CA THR A 638 29.61 29.53 -34.70
C THR A 638 29.70 31.05 -34.62
N ALA A 639 29.00 31.69 -33.67
CA ALA A 639 29.12 33.13 -33.43
C ALA A 639 30.53 33.50 -32.97
N ASP A 640 31.16 32.74 -32.06
CA ASP A 640 32.55 32.96 -31.62
C ASP A 640 33.52 32.90 -32.81
N VAL A 641 33.32 31.95 -33.74
CA VAL A 641 34.13 31.81 -34.95
C VAL A 641 33.95 33.04 -35.87
N GLN A 642 32.72 33.54 -36.04
CA GLN A 642 32.44 34.68 -36.88
C GLN A 642 33.10 35.97 -36.32
N VAL A 643 32.93 36.21 -35.00
CA VAL A 643 33.58 37.34 -34.32
C VAL A 643 35.11 37.27 -34.48
N PHE A 644 35.68 36.09 -34.37
CA PHE A 644 37.12 35.89 -34.57
C PHE A 644 37.56 36.19 -36.00
N VAL A 645 36.78 35.79 -37.02
CA VAL A 645 37.07 36.11 -38.44
C VAL A 645 37.08 37.60 -38.66
N ASP A 646 36.08 38.31 -38.12
CA ASP A 646 35.98 39.76 -38.26
C ASP A 646 37.20 40.50 -37.59
N ASP A 647 37.61 40.05 -36.37
CA ASP A 647 38.82 40.58 -35.69
C ASP A 647 40.08 40.31 -36.49
N VAL A 648 40.28 39.09 -36.99
CA VAL A 648 41.50 38.76 -37.79
C VAL A 648 41.54 39.53 -39.09
N VAL A 649 40.42 39.66 -39.81
CA VAL A 649 40.37 40.43 -41.07
C VAL A 649 40.67 41.91 -40.82
N THR A 650 40.10 42.48 -39.75
CA THR A 650 40.37 43.91 -39.40
C THR A 650 41.82 44.11 -39.07
N ARG A 651 42.46 43.30 -38.24
CA ARG A 651 43.90 43.41 -37.91
C ARG A 651 44.79 43.19 -39.12
N ILE A 652 44.43 42.28 -40.02
CA ILE A 652 45.18 42.08 -41.27
C ILE A 652 45.08 43.35 -42.16
N ALA A 653 43.88 43.93 -42.27
CA ALA A 653 43.69 45.16 -43.05
C ALA A 653 44.51 46.31 -42.48
N GLU A 654 44.54 46.47 -41.15
CA GLU A 654 45.32 47.51 -40.48
C GLU A 654 46.86 47.37 -40.67
N LEU A 655 47.36 46.14 -40.62
CA LEU A 655 48.81 45.89 -40.65
C LEU A 655 49.40 45.76 -42.03
N TYR A 656 48.63 45.35 -43.02
CA TYR A 656 49.14 45.05 -44.37
C TYR A 656 48.57 45.94 -45.48
N THR A 657 47.54 46.78 -45.26
CA THR A 657 47.10 47.80 -46.24
C THR A 657 47.90 49.03 -46.06
N SER A 658 48.72 49.35 -47.01
CA SER A 658 49.41 50.65 -47.11
C SER A 658 48.46 51.64 -47.78
N ASP A 659 47.67 52.36 -47.02
CA ASP A 659 47.18 53.68 -47.45
C ASP A 659 48.22 54.77 -47.11
N LEU A 660 49.33 54.70 -47.78
CA LEU A 660 50.15 55.86 -47.92
C LEU A 660 49.59 56.69 -49.09
N PRO A 661 49.19 57.97 -48.88
CA PRO A 661 48.84 58.83 -49.99
C PRO A 661 50.08 58.95 -50.91
N ALA A 662 49.86 58.71 -52.20
CA ALA A 662 50.93 58.87 -53.22
C ALA A 662 51.59 60.22 -53.10
N PRO A 663 52.96 60.33 -53.05
CA PRO A 663 53.61 61.62 -53.07
C PRO A 663 53.22 62.34 -54.34
N LEU A 664 52.67 63.55 -54.17
CA LEU A 664 52.43 64.50 -55.26
C LEU A 664 53.73 64.61 -56.10
N ARG A 665 53.67 64.08 -57.32
CA ARG A 665 54.67 64.39 -58.33
C ARG A 665 54.66 65.91 -58.55
N ARG A 666 55.67 66.58 -58.06
CA ARG A 666 56.02 67.93 -58.50
C ARG A 666 56.48 67.80 -59.95
N ASP A 667 55.62 68.14 -60.86
CA ASP A 667 56.03 68.45 -62.21
C ASP A 667 56.94 69.64 -62.15
N GLN A 668 58.19 69.43 -62.46
CA GLN A 668 59.13 70.54 -62.85
C GLN A 668 58.67 71.02 -64.22
N ALA A 669 58.01 72.15 -64.21
CA ALA A 669 57.95 73.01 -65.34
C ALA A 669 59.14 73.93 -65.25
N ALA A 670 60.08 73.82 -66.16
CA ALA A 670 60.96 74.89 -66.56
C ALA A 670 61.54 74.58 -67.97
N GLU A 671 61.18 75.47 -68.84
CA GLU A 671 61.68 75.82 -70.16
C GLU A 671 61.37 74.91 -71.32
#